data_3ced4ae599f83ad7b95b76f746a16843
#
_entry.id   3ced4ae599f83ad7b95b76f746a16843
#
_cell.length_a   1.000
_cell.length_b   1.000
_cell.length_c   1.000
_cell.angle_alpha   90.00
_cell.angle_beta   90.00
_cell.angle_gamma   90.00
#
_symmetry.space_group_name_H-M   'P 1'
#
loop_
_entity.id
_entity.type
_entity.pdbx_description
1 polymer ?
#
loop_
_entity_poly.entity_id
_entity_poly.type
_entity_poly.pdbx_seq_one_letter_code
_entity_poly.pdbx_strand_id
1 'polypeptide(L)'
;MYATITSGVRKALGLVVLLAVLQDSTAQQTAPKKDTVAVTKLQVTGTIRDAATGKGIVGARVSLPNVSASITDASGSFKVTVPTYFEDLMVTAEGYDTKQIPLKGRKTIEVSLLEEGYNGFQDPLTSPLATAPSRNTTTASSRIQLDGAWTRPMETLDGLLQGQIAGLNSTRRSGTPGVGANLFLRGYNSLYGTNKPLVIVDGMIYDVNDYGQSIIANNYTNPFALINVQDIDNVTVLKDAASIYGAKGANGAIIITTSRAKQQATHIDFGAYTTYNQQPSNLPVMNAADYRIYLAGMLQSKGMTSTQINAMPFMIDDTTGNPEYYRYHNNTNWQDKIMKSSLTNNYFLRVTGGDNIATYALSVGYAKAQGIIRATDMNRYNTRFNAAFNFSKRFTGAANLSFTYNEQNLRDQGISDKTAPVFLALTKAPFLLDREVNDKGITSPNYAETDFLNKSNPAVLINNMQAFNKYYRFFGSFKFNYAISKSFNASTLFGITYDKVRENIFIPRKGVQDDTLSNAVADSRLGTQVKRLFSYYSDTKLEYNKTVNRYHQFTSRLGLRYQHSDAEQDYALGFNSATDDLVSVQNGLNALRQIGGGIGEWNWMNIYFNAEYAFKNKLFFAVNAAADGSSRFGKEVKNGVQINGNHFAVLPSASFAWLLSSENFMADSKIDLFKLRLSWSMTGNDDIGNYTTRQTYTSQNLLGMQGLVRNGIPTPALQWETGEKFNAGVDVSALNDRLTFTADLFHTKTRNMLVYENITGGAGFNTIVTN
;
A
#
# COMPACT_ATOMS: atom_id res chain seq x y z
N MET A 1 33.52 7.61 -3.03
CA MET A 1 32.26 8.15 -2.48
C MET A 1 32.06 7.81 -0.99
N TYR A 2 32.47 6.63 -0.52
CA TYR A 2 32.36 6.23 0.91
C TYR A 2 33.22 7.09 1.89
N ALA A 3 34.39 7.53 1.50
CA ALA A 3 35.30 8.26 2.38
C ALA A 3 34.87 9.72 2.66
N THR A 4 34.09 10.35 1.80
CA THR A 4 33.70 11.77 1.91
C THR A 4 32.44 11.97 2.75
N ILE A 5 31.55 10.98 2.78
CA ILE A 5 30.29 11.02 3.56
C ILE A 5 30.57 10.88 5.06
N THR A 6 31.56 10.04 5.43
CA THR A 6 31.94 9.82 6.84
C THR A 6 32.54 11.05 7.52
N SER A 7 33.18 11.95 6.76
CA SER A 7 33.78 13.18 7.32
C SER A 7 32.74 14.29 7.56
N GLY A 8 31.70 14.38 6.70
CA GLY A 8 30.61 15.35 6.84
C GLY A 8 29.70 15.03 8.02
N VAL A 9 29.35 13.75 8.18
CA VAL A 9 28.51 13.27 9.29
C VAL A 9 29.21 13.45 10.65
N ARG A 10 30.51 13.21 10.72
CA ARG A 10 31.30 13.46 11.95
C ARG A 10 31.33 14.93 12.36
N LYS A 11 31.37 15.87 11.39
CA LYS A 11 31.33 17.32 11.67
C LYS A 11 29.94 17.79 12.08
N ALA A 12 28.88 17.25 11.50
CA ALA A 12 27.50 17.57 11.88
C ALA A 12 27.13 17.01 13.26
N LEU A 13 27.55 15.79 13.59
CA LEU A 13 27.38 15.23 14.94
C LEU A 13 28.18 16.00 16.00
N GLY A 14 29.40 16.46 15.67
CA GLY A 14 30.19 17.28 16.55
C GLY A 14 29.57 18.64 16.90
N LEU A 15 28.86 19.26 15.93
CA LEU A 15 28.20 20.55 16.15
C LEU A 15 26.98 20.45 17.07
N VAL A 16 26.20 19.35 16.97
CA VAL A 16 25.03 19.10 17.83
C VAL A 16 25.44 18.78 19.26
N VAL A 17 26.54 18.06 19.46
CA VAL A 17 27.11 17.78 20.80
C VAL A 17 27.72 19.04 21.43
N LEU A 18 28.31 19.95 20.64
CA LEU A 18 28.90 21.21 21.15
C LEU A 18 27.84 22.20 21.61
N LEU A 19 26.67 22.25 20.97
CA LEU A 19 25.53 23.11 21.38
C LEU A 19 24.85 22.62 22.66
N ALA A 20 24.93 21.33 22.99
CA ALA A 20 24.37 20.77 24.23
C ALA A 20 25.29 20.99 25.45
N VAL A 21 26.60 21.19 25.24
CA VAL A 21 27.57 21.35 26.32
C VAL A 21 27.71 22.83 26.77
N LEU A 22 27.29 23.80 25.95
CA LEU A 22 27.47 25.24 26.25
C LEU A 22 26.36 25.86 27.11
N GLN A 23 25.33 25.11 27.55
CA GLN A 23 24.23 25.66 28.39
C GLN A 23 24.29 25.30 29.88
N ASP A 24 25.27 24.53 30.34
CA ASP A 24 25.33 24.11 31.76
C ASP A 24 26.29 24.91 32.65
N SER A 25 26.88 26.02 32.17
CA SER A 25 27.78 26.79 32.96
C SER A 25 27.34 28.25 33.17
N THR A 26 26.23 28.48 33.84
CA THR A 26 25.99 29.68 34.68
C THR A 26 24.57 29.60 35.29
N ALA A 27 24.43 29.21 36.54
CA ALA A 27 23.50 29.78 37.48
C ALA A 27 23.54 29.02 38.84
N GLN A 28 24.55 29.32 39.60
CA GLN A 28 24.41 29.23 41.04
C GLN A 28 23.62 30.46 41.50
N GLN A 29 22.32 30.36 41.60
CA GLN A 29 21.50 31.32 42.29
C GLN A 29 20.71 30.60 43.41
N THR A 30 20.87 31.12 44.59
CA THR A 30 20.22 30.84 45.85
C THR A 30 18.75 30.51 45.71
N ALA A 31 18.31 29.38 46.28
CA ALA A 31 16.96 28.93 46.33
C ALA A 31 16.04 29.97 47.04
N PRO A 32 14.96 30.44 46.41
CA PRO A 32 13.93 31.15 47.12
C PRO A 32 13.13 30.15 47.99
N LYS A 33 12.85 30.51 49.22
CA LYS A 33 11.94 29.82 50.13
C LYS A 33 10.65 29.48 49.38
N LYS A 34 10.26 28.22 49.40
CA LYS A 34 8.94 27.76 48.99
C LYS A 34 7.91 28.38 49.93
N ASP A 35 7.24 29.43 49.47
CA ASP A 35 5.92 29.76 49.98
C ASP A 35 4.97 28.65 49.52
N THR A 36 4.63 27.76 50.41
CA THR A 36 3.55 26.79 50.26
C THR A 36 2.22 27.56 50.25
N VAL A 37 1.84 28.05 49.07
CA VAL A 37 0.45 28.41 48.82
C VAL A 37 -0.34 27.11 49.01
N ALA A 38 -1.20 27.07 50.02
CA ALA A 38 -2.13 25.99 50.27
C ALA A 38 -3.02 25.86 49.00
N VAL A 39 -2.69 24.94 48.11
CA VAL A 39 -3.54 24.60 46.97
C VAL A 39 -4.80 23.98 47.54
N THR A 40 -5.90 24.70 47.52
CA THR A 40 -7.22 24.20 47.85
C THR A 40 -7.49 22.97 47.01
N LYS A 41 -7.46 21.77 47.60
CA LYS A 41 -7.71 20.50 46.91
C LYS A 41 -9.19 20.42 46.57
N LEU A 42 -9.56 20.84 45.37
CA LEU A 42 -10.91 20.72 44.84
C LEU A 42 -11.21 19.25 44.52
N GLN A 43 -12.43 18.82 44.76
CA GLN A 43 -12.85 17.44 44.52
C GLN A 43 -13.88 17.41 43.39
N VAL A 44 -13.67 16.49 42.46
CA VAL A 44 -14.65 16.13 41.43
C VAL A 44 -15.17 14.75 41.72
N THR A 45 -16.49 14.61 41.71
CA THR A 45 -17.18 13.32 41.86
C THR A 45 -17.91 12.96 40.55
N GLY A 46 -18.27 11.72 40.39
CA GLY A 46 -19.04 11.32 39.22
C GLY A 46 -19.24 9.82 39.12
N THR A 47 -19.87 9.42 38.02
CA THR A 47 -20.10 8.00 37.67
C THR A 47 -19.61 7.71 36.28
N ILE A 48 -18.99 6.52 36.13
CA ILE A 48 -18.58 5.96 34.81
C ILE A 48 -19.56 4.83 34.49
N ARG A 49 -20.20 4.90 33.34
CA ARG A 49 -21.19 3.93 32.87
C ARG A 49 -20.83 3.35 31.52
N ASP A 50 -21.25 2.14 31.30
CA ASP A 50 -21.27 1.52 29.97
C ASP A 50 -22.35 2.20 29.10
N ALA A 51 -21.98 2.64 27.92
CA ALA A 51 -22.88 3.40 27.03
C ALA A 51 -24.02 2.54 26.43
N ALA A 52 -23.84 1.23 26.32
CA ALA A 52 -24.82 0.32 25.75
C ALA A 52 -25.83 -0.16 26.83
N THR A 53 -25.33 -0.52 28.02
CA THR A 53 -26.13 -1.13 29.09
C THR A 53 -26.58 -0.14 30.16
N GLY A 54 -25.92 1.02 30.26
CA GLY A 54 -26.14 2.03 31.33
C GLY A 54 -25.64 1.61 32.71
N LYS A 55 -25.02 0.42 32.86
CA LYS A 55 -24.48 -0.08 34.12
C LYS A 55 -23.19 0.66 34.52
N GLY A 56 -22.93 0.78 35.78
CA GLY A 56 -21.66 1.31 36.29
C GLY A 56 -20.48 0.40 35.93
N ILE A 57 -19.37 1.00 35.52
CA ILE A 57 -18.13 0.27 35.19
C ILE A 57 -17.26 0.26 36.45
N VAL A 58 -16.96 -0.94 36.95
CA VAL A 58 -16.09 -1.18 38.14
C VAL A 58 -14.62 -1.16 37.65
N GLY A 59 -13.74 -0.61 38.49
CA GLY A 59 -12.30 -0.65 38.18
C GLY A 59 -11.83 0.36 37.14
N ALA A 60 -12.71 1.21 36.60
CA ALA A 60 -12.31 2.27 35.70
C ALA A 60 -11.41 3.29 36.41
N ARG A 61 -10.30 3.64 35.80
CA ARG A 61 -9.34 4.60 36.32
C ARG A 61 -9.65 6.00 35.81
N VAL A 62 -9.95 6.91 36.71
CA VAL A 62 -10.13 8.34 36.46
C VAL A 62 -8.88 9.07 36.94
N SER A 63 -8.15 9.72 36.09
CA SER A 63 -6.87 10.34 36.41
C SER A 63 -6.71 11.73 35.82
N LEU A 64 -6.02 12.60 36.56
CA LEU A 64 -5.39 13.81 36.04
C LEU A 64 -3.89 13.53 35.97
N PRO A 65 -3.28 13.48 34.79
CA PRO A 65 -1.88 13.11 34.62
C PRO A 65 -0.95 13.90 35.57
N ASN A 66 -0.06 13.19 36.27
CA ASN A 66 0.92 13.72 37.20
C ASN A 66 0.33 14.48 38.46
N VAL A 67 -0.98 14.37 38.70
CA VAL A 67 -1.64 15.05 39.83
C VAL A 67 -2.37 14.07 40.73
N SER A 68 -3.35 13.33 40.22
CA SER A 68 -4.19 12.44 41.00
C SER A 68 -4.81 11.34 40.14
N ALA A 69 -5.19 10.25 40.79
CA ALA A 69 -5.96 9.18 40.14
C ALA A 69 -6.93 8.59 41.19
N SER A 70 -8.06 8.10 40.71
CA SER A 70 -9.06 7.36 41.45
C SER A 70 -9.54 6.18 40.61
N ILE A 71 -10.02 5.13 41.29
CA ILE A 71 -10.63 3.95 40.65
C ILE A 71 -12.10 3.93 41.02
N THR A 72 -12.97 3.57 40.08
CA THR A 72 -14.41 3.47 40.29
C THR A 72 -14.78 2.28 41.21
N ASP A 73 -15.77 2.46 42.03
CA ASP A 73 -16.36 1.41 42.88
C ASP A 73 -17.35 0.51 42.10
N ALA A 74 -18.05 -0.38 42.83
CA ALA A 74 -19.03 -1.33 42.27
C ALA A 74 -20.21 -0.65 41.56
N SER A 75 -20.51 0.61 41.88
CA SER A 75 -21.57 1.40 41.24
C SER A 75 -21.05 2.22 40.03
N GLY A 76 -19.75 2.17 39.75
CA GLY A 76 -19.06 3.03 38.80
C GLY A 76 -18.75 4.43 39.31
N SER A 77 -18.93 4.69 40.63
CA SER A 77 -18.72 6.01 41.23
C SER A 77 -17.25 6.26 41.53
N PHE A 78 -16.81 7.51 41.38
CA PHE A 78 -15.44 7.93 41.67
C PHE A 78 -15.37 9.29 42.37
N LYS A 79 -14.20 9.56 42.98
CA LYS A 79 -13.85 10.83 43.56
C LYS A 79 -12.38 11.14 43.31
N VAL A 80 -12.11 12.21 42.57
CA VAL A 80 -10.74 12.59 42.18
C VAL A 80 -10.43 14.02 42.61
N THR A 81 -9.21 14.29 43.05
CA THR A 81 -8.76 15.61 43.48
C THR A 81 -8.17 16.36 42.30
N VAL A 82 -8.59 17.60 42.06
CA VAL A 82 -8.11 18.44 40.99
C VAL A 82 -7.64 19.80 41.52
N PRO A 83 -6.67 20.46 40.86
CA PRO A 83 -6.24 21.80 41.25
C PRO A 83 -7.23 22.89 40.82
N THR A 84 -7.94 22.67 39.70
CA THR A 84 -9.01 23.56 39.20
C THR A 84 -10.13 22.74 38.57
N TYR A 85 -11.34 23.28 38.45
CA TYR A 85 -12.45 22.64 37.72
C TYR A 85 -12.37 22.85 36.19
N PHE A 86 -11.26 23.33 35.67
CA PHE A 86 -11.02 23.53 34.23
C PHE A 86 -9.92 22.60 33.68
N GLU A 87 -9.71 21.48 34.37
CA GLU A 87 -8.78 20.43 33.97
C GLU A 87 -9.49 19.38 33.07
N ASP A 88 -8.68 18.62 32.34
CA ASP A 88 -9.15 17.47 31.55
C ASP A 88 -8.83 16.17 32.31
N LEU A 89 -9.86 15.40 32.66
CA LEU A 89 -9.69 14.08 33.24
C LEU A 89 -9.53 13.03 32.14
N MET A 90 -8.64 12.08 32.37
CA MET A 90 -8.49 10.88 31.54
C MET A 90 -9.22 9.72 32.25
N VAL A 91 -10.11 9.05 31.52
CA VAL A 91 -10.85 7.87 31.99
C VAL A 91 -10.43 6.67 31.13
N THR A 92 -9.95 5.60 31.78
CA THR A 92 -9.55 4.36 31.16
C THR A 92 -10.20 3.18 31.86
N ALA A 93 -10.71 2.22 31.12
CA ALA A 93 -11.23 0.95 31.64
C ALA A 93 -10.87 -0.18 30.65
N GLU A 94 -10.69 -1.38 31.17
CA GLU A 94 -10.38 -2.56 30.34
C GLU A 94 -11.58 -2.89 29.43
N GLY A 95 -11.33 -3.07 28.13
CA GLY A 95 -12.36 -3.33 27.12
C GLY A 95 -13.15 -2.09 26.65
N TYR A 96 -12.76 -0.89 27.08
CA TYR A 96 -13.42 0.36 26.72
C TYR A 96 -12.44 1.36 26.10
N ASP A 97 -12.97 2.21 25.22
CA ASP A 97 -12.21 3.32 24.66
C ASP A 97 -11.79 4.32 25.74
N THR A 98 -10.53 4.74 25.71
CA THR A 98 -10.03 5.78 26.60
C THR A 98 -10.69 7.11 26.29
N LYS A 99 -11.29 7.75 27.30
CA LYS A 99 -11.99 9.03 27.14
C LYS A 99 -11.33 10.15 27.92
N GLN A 100 -11.10 11.30 27.28
CA GLN A 100 -10.65 12.52 27.92
C GLN A 100 -11.85 13.45 28.12
N ILE A 101 -12.10 13.87 29.34
CA ILE A 101 -13.29 14.64 29.77
C ILE A 101 -12.86 16.00 30.26
N PRO A 102 -13.14 17.09 29.52
CA PRO A 102 -12.94 18.44 30.06
C PRO A 102 -13.97 18.74 31.14
N LEU A 103 -13.50 19.16 32.32
CA LEU A 103 -14.38 19.46 33.45
C LEU A 103 -15.29 20.67 33.22
N LYS A 104 -14.81 21.69 32.51
CA LYS A 104 -15.59 22.90 32.14
C LYS A 104 -16.29 23.55 33.33
N GLY A 105 -15.64 23.59 34.49
CA GLY A 105 -16.19 24.17 35.72
C GLY A 105 -17.10 23.22 36.54
N ARG A 106 -17.40 22.02 36.05
CA ARG A 106 -18.30 21.06 36.73
C ARG A 106 -17.61 20.40 37.91
N LYS A 107 -18.37 20.23 39.00
CA LYS A 107 -17.96 19.51 40.22
C LYS A 107 -18.37 18.04 40.19
N THR A 108 -19.41 17.73 39.43
CA THR A 108 -19.93 16.38 39.24
C THR A 108 -20.06 16.11 37.75
N ILE A 109 -19.61 14.92 37.31
CA ILE A 109 -19.68 14.49 35.91
C ILE A 109 -20.24 13.06 35.81
N GLU A 110 -21.01 12.83 34.79
CA GLU A 110 -21.41 11.50 34.34
C GLU A 110 -20.75 11.21 33.02
N VAL A 111 -20.12 10.06 32.93
CA VAL A 111 -19.32 9.67 31.74
C VAL A 111 -19.81 8.33 31.27
N SER A 112 -20.19 8.25 29.99
CA SER A 112 -20.47 6.99 29.32
C SER A 112 -19.27 6.60 28.49
N LEU A 113 -18.78 5.35 28.65
CA LEU A 113 -17.72 4.77 27.84
C LEU A 113 -18.33 3.81 26.81
N LEU A 114 -17.82 3.84 25.62
CA LEU A 114 -18.09 2.86 24.57
C LEU A 114 -17.04 1.74 24.63
N GLU A 115 -17.41 0.54 24.22
CA GLU A 115 -16.46 -0.55 24.04
C GLU A 115 -15.33 -0.15 23.07
N GLU A 116 -14.16 -0.77 23.25
CA GLU A 116 -12.98 -0.46 22.43
C GLU A 116 -13.29 -0.62 20.92
N GLY A 117 -12.94 0.41 20.14
CA GLY A 117 -13.13 0.44 18.70
C GLY A 117 -14.38 1.17 18.19
N TYR A 118 -15.26 1.65 19.06
CA TYR A 118 -16.44 2.44 18.65
C TYR A 118 -16.15 3.93 18.44
N ASN A 119 -15.19 4.50 19.14
CA ASN A 119 -14.88 5.93 19.05
C ASN A 119 -13.53 6.20 18.40
N GLY A 120 -13.52 6.37 17.08
CA GLY A 120 -12.31 6.64 16.29
C GLY A 120 -11.57 7.94 16.66
N PHE A 121 -12.19 8.89 17.39
CA PHE A 121 -11.49 10.12 17.82
C PHE A 121 -10.67 9.96 19.09
N GLN A 122 -10.98 8.99 19.92
CA GLN A 122 -10.21 8.67 21.12
C GLN A 122 -9.13 7.62 20.83
N ASP A 123 -9.29 6.87 19.76
CA ASP A 123 -8.36 5.83 19.36
C ASP A 123 -6.95 6.37 19.09
N PRO A 124 -5.91 5.61 19.48
CA PRO A 124 -4.54 5.96 19.14
C PRO A 124 -4.31 5.86 17.65
N LEU A 125 -3.97 6.98 17.03
CA LEU A 125 -3.59 7.07 15.63
C LEU A 125 -2.07 6.98 15.52
N THR A 126 -1.58 6.00 14.77
CA THR A 126 -0.15 5.85 14.50
C THR A 126 0.25 6.76 13.35
N SER A 127 1.05 7.78 13.66
CA SER A 127 1.70 8.65 12.69
C SER A 127 3.15 8.21 12.46
N PRO A 128 3.85 8.76 11.45
CA PRO A 128 5.28 8.47 11.25
C PRO A 128 6.18 8.83 12.42
N LEU A 129 5.73 9.76 13.26
CA LEU A 129 6.52 10.34 14.33
C LEU A 129 6.17 9.76 15.69
N ALA A 130 4.87 9.56 15.96
CA ALA A 130 4.37 9.11 17.24
C ALA A 130 2.97 8.47 17.09
N THR A 131 2.56 7.76 18.13
CA THR A 131 1.16 7.34 18.31
C THR A 131 0.51 8.31 19.30
N ALA A 132 -0.58 8.94 18.89
CA ALA A 132 -1.33 9.90 19.70
C ALA A 132 -2.83 9.72 19.45
N PRO A 133 -3.71 10.10 20.40
CA PRO A 133 -5.15 10.08 20.17
C PRO A 133 -5.52 10.90 18.94
N SER A 134 -6.42 10.40 18.12
CA SER A 134 -6.85 11.05 16.87
C SER A 134 -7.39 12.48 17.12
N ARG A 135 -8.02 12.72 18.28
CA ARG A 135 -8.46 14.06 18.70
C ARG A 135 -7.34 15.10 18.76
N ASN A 136 -6.10 14.69 19.01
CA ASN A 136 -4.95 15.60 19.15
C ASN A 136 -4.24 15.84 17.80
N THR A 137 -4.63 15.17 16.74
CA THR A 137 -3.98 15.32 15.43
C THR A 137 -4.40 16.62 14.74
N THR A 138 -3.45 17.25 14.06
CA THR A 138 -3.65 18.52 13.34
C THR A 138 -3.92 18.30 11.85
N THR A 139 -3.74 17.09 11.35
CA THR A 139 -3.77 16.76 9.92
C THR A 139 -4.96 15.86 9.59
N ALA A 140 -5.38 15.84 8.31
CA ALA A 140 -6.42 14.94 7.84
C ALA A 140 -5.90 13.51 7.82
N SER A 141 -6.48 12.65 8.65
CA SER A 141 -6.12 11.24 8.78
C SER A 141 -7.36 10.40 9.04
N SER A 142 -7.26 9.13 8.71
CA SER A 142 -8.29 8.13 9.02
C SER A 142 -7.61 6.87 9.51
N ARG A 143 -8.25 6.18 10.47
CA ARG A 143 -7.78 4.90 11.00
C ARG A 143 -8.83 3.83 10.77
N ILE A 144 -8.40 2.62 10.47
CA ILE A 144 -9.22 1.42 10.46
C ILE A 144 -8.59 0.43 11.43
N GLN A 145 -9.40 -0.03 12.38
CA GLN A 145 -9.08 -1.17 13.22
C GLN A 145 -9.49 -2.46 12.51
N LEU A 146 -8.61 -3.45 12.49
CA LEU A 146 -8.86 -4.70 11.77
C LEU A 146 -9.05 -5.90 12.71
N ASP A 147 -9.30 -5.69 13.99
CA ASP A 147 -9.51 -6.77 14.99
C ASP A 147 -10.63 -7.75 14.58
N GLY A 148 -11.63 -7.30 13.82
CA GLY A 148 -12.68 -8.13 13.21
C GLY A 148 -12.34 -8.67 11.83
N ALA A 149 -11.12 -8.55 11.34
CA ALA A 149 -10.74 -8.96 9.99
C ALA A 149 -10.83 -10.48 9.74
N TRP A 150 -10.92 -11.27 10.79
CA TRP A 150 -11.15 -12.73 10.73
C TRP A 150 -12.39 -13.11 9.92
N THR A 151 -13.41 -12.24 9.91
CA THR A 151 -14.67 -12.47 9.21
C THR A 151 -14.69 -11.90 7.79
N ARG A 152 -13.63 -11.23 7.35
CA ARG A 152 -13.56 -10.58 6.03
C ARG A 152 -12.77 -11.46 5.06
N PRO A 153 -13.38 -11.98 4.02
CA PRO A 153 -12.75 -12.91 3.07
C PRO A 153 -11.88 -12.17 2.04
N MET A 154 -11.12 -11.16 2.46
CA MET A 154 -10.24 -10.40 1.56
C MET A 154 -8.84 -11.00 1.56
N GLU A 155 -8.32 -11.23 0.36
CA GLU A 155 -7.01 -11.84 0.13
C GLU A 155 -5.88 -10.82 0.27
N THR A 156 -6.17 -9.54 -0.03
CA THR A 156 -5.18 -8.46 -0.08
C THR A 156 -5.69 -7.22 0.66
N LEU A 157 -4.76 -6.47 1.26
CA LEU A 157 -5.09 -5.27 2.02
C LEU A 157 -5.70 -4.17 1.15
N ASP A 158 -5.19 -3.97 -0.05
CA ASP A 158 -5.68 -2.96 -0.98
C ASP A 158 -7.15 -3.20 -1.38
N GLY A 159 -7.56 -4.47 -1.52
CA GLY A 159 -8.96 -4.84 -1.69
C GLY A 159 -9.81 -4.59 -0.44
N LEU A 160 -9.24 -4.84 0.76
CA LEU A 160 -9.93 -4.60 2.03
C LEU A 160 -10.21 -3.11 2.28
N LEU A 161 -9.32 -2.23 1.84
CA LEU A 161 -9.46 -0.78 2.02
C LEU A 161 -10.54 -0.15 1.15
N GLN A 162 -11.11 -0.89 0.19
CA GLN A 162 -12.17 -0.37 -0.69
C GLN A 162 -13.40 0.07 0.10
N GLY A 163 -13.78 1.35 -0.07
CA GLY A 163 -14.95 1.93 0.59
C GLY A 163 -14.80 2.20 2.09
N GLN A 164 -13.63 1.93 2.69
CA GLN A 164 -13.40 2.08 4.14
C GLN A 164 -12.93 3.48 4.52
N ILE A 165 -12.31 4.21 3.60
CA ILE A 165 -11.65 5.49 3.91
C ILE A 165 -12.13 6.55 2.91
N ALA A 166 -12.72 7.62 3.41
CA ALA A 166 -13.12 8.75 2.59
C ALA A 166 -11.90 9.39 1.88
N GLY A 167 -12.00 9.53 0.56
CA GLY A 167 -10.94 10.08 -0.30
C GLY A 167 -9.87 9.07 -0.74
N LEU A 168 -9.90 7.82 -0.26
CA LEU A 168 -9.10 6.72 -0.79
C LEU A 168 -9.92 5.94 -1.82
N ASN A 169 -9.50 6.00 -3.07
CA ASN A 169 -10.07 5.19 -4.16
C ASN A 169 -9.27 3.90 -4.28
N SER A 170 -9.95 2.78 -4.17
CA SER A 170 -9.41 1.44 -4.40
C SER A 170 -10.13 0.83 -5.59
N THR A 171 -9.46 0.79 -6.74
CA THR A 171 -10.04 0.28 -7.98
C THR A 171 -9.50 -1.12 -8.24
N ARG A 172 -10.34 -2.12 -8.06
CA ARG A 172 -10.01 -3.51 -8.39
C ARG A 172 -9.94 -3.68 -9.90
N ARG A 173 -8.85 -4.27 -10.36
CA ARG A 173 -8.61 -4.48 -11.80
C ARG A 173 -9.26 -5.76 -12.31
N SER A 174 -9.37 -6.75 -11.44
CA SER A 174 -9.82 -8.10 -11.78
C SER A 174 -10.24 -8.85 -10.51
N GLY A 175 -11.01 -9.92 -10.70
CA GLY A 175 -11.32 -10.90 -9.65
C GLY A 175 -10.28 -12.02 -9.54
N THR A 176 -9.17 -11.97 -10.27
CA THR A 176 -8.10 -12.95 -10.18
C THR A 176 -7.43 -12.87 -8.80
N PRO A 177 -7.29 -14.00 -8.08
CA PRO A 177 -6.71 -14.03 -6.74
C PRO A 177 -5.35 -13.35 -6.67
N GLY A 178 -5.16 -12.48 -5.65
CA GLY A 178 -3.90 -11.80 -5.37
C GLY A 178 -3.54 -10.64 -6.31
N VAL A 179 -4.34 -10.33 -7.34
CA VAL A 179 -4.10 -9.17 -8.22
C VAL A 179 -4.38 -7.85 -7.50
N GLY A 180 -5.38 -7.83 -6.60
CA GLY A 180 -5.67 -6.68 -5.75
C GLY A 180 -6.26 -5.47 -6.47
N ALA A 181 -5.92 -4.28 -5.98
CA ALA A 181 -6.47 -3.02 -6.44
C ALA A 181 -5.40 -1.94 -6.63
N ASN A 182 -5.68 -0.96 -7.48
CA ASN A 182 -4.91 0.27 -7.53
C ASN A 182 -5.46 1.25 -6.49
N LEU A 183 -4.57 1.83 -5.70
CA LEU A 183 -4.90 2.78 -4.65
C LEU A 183 -4.52 4.20 -5.08
N PHE A 184 -5.47 5.13 -4.95
CA PHE A 184 -5.27 6.56 -5.19
C PHE A 184 -5.90 7.35 -4.04
N LEU A 185 -5.17 8.33 -3.53
CA LEU A 185 -5.66 9.17 -2.44
C LEU A 185 -5.92 10.58 -2.94
N ARG A 186 -7.21 11.00 -2.92
CA ARG A 186 -7.67 12.32 -3.38
C ARG A 186 -7.36 12.60 -4.86
N GLY A 187 -7.38 11.57 -5.71
CA GLY A 187 -7.20 11.67 -7.16
C GLY A 187 -5.75 11.49 -7.63
N TYR A 188 -5.51 11.88 -8.87
CA TYR A 188 -4.21 11.79 -9.52
C TYR A 188 -3.44 13.10 -9.34
N ASN A 189 -2.19 13.01 -8.91
CA ASN A 189 -1.31 14.16 -8.65
C ASN A 189 -0.17 14.27 -9.65
N SER A 190 0.12 13.22 -10.42
CA SER A 190 1.16 13.18 -11.45
C SER A 190 0.61 12.59 -12.75
N LEU A 191 1.14 13.05 -13.89
CA LEU A 191 0.81 12.50 -15.21
C LEU A 191 1.58 11.21 -15.51
N TYR A 192 2.86 11.15 -15.15
CA TYR A 192 3.76 10.05 -15.49
C TYR A 192 4.47 9.42 -14.29
N GLY A 193 4.62 10.16 -13.19
CA GLY A 193 5.14 9.63 -11.93
C GLY A 193 4.10 8.79 -11.17
N THR A 194 4.51 8.20 -10.05
CA THR A 194 3.59 7.40 -9.22
C THR A 194 2.46 8.25 -8.64
N ASN A 195 1.25 7.71 -8.67
CA ASN A 195 0.08 8.26 -7.99
C ASN A 195 -0.32 7.43 -6.75
N LYS A 196 0.43 6.36 -6.45
CA LYS A 196 0.16 5.50 -5.30
C LYS A 196 0.59 6.17 -4.01
N PRO A 197 -0.18 6.05 -2.92
CA PRO A 197 0.25 6.46 -1.59
C PRO A 197 1.52 5.72 -1.15
N LEU A 198 2.37 6.39 -0.36
CA LEU A 198 3.51 5.76 0.29
C LEU A 198 3.02 4.70 1.30
N VAL A 199 3.57 3.50 1.26
CA VAL A 199 3.21 2.44 2.20
C VAL A 199 4.32 2.25 3.22
N ILE A 200 3.92 2.18 4.50
CA ILE A 200 4.83 2.01 5.62
C ILE A 200 4.32 0.86 6.48
N VAL A 201 5.16 -0.13 6.77
CA VAL A 201 4.83 -1.26 7.64
C VAL A 201 5.77 -1.23 8.84
N ASP A 202 5.21 -1.13 10.05
CA ASP A 202 5.94 -1.07 11.32
C ASP A 202 7.07 -0.02 11.36
N GLY A 203 6.89 1.10 10.63
CA GLY A 203 7.83 2.23 10.55
C GLY A 203 8.85 2.16 9.42
N MET A 204 8.89 1.08 8.65
CA MET A 204 9.76 0.90 7.49
C MET A 204 8.97 1.09 6.19
N ILE A 205 9.57 1.76 5.19
CA ILE A 205 8.97 1.89 3.86
C ILE A 205 8.81 0.51 3.21
N TYR A 206 7.58 0.22 2.78
CA TYR A 206 7.21 -0.99 2.06
C TYR A 206 7.02 -0.63 0.59
N ASP A 207 8.01 -0.95 -0.24
CA ASP A 207 7.97 -0.60 -1.65
C ASP A 207 6.86 -1.37 -2.38
N VAL A 208 6.08 -0.63 -3.18
CA VAL A 208 4.96 -1.17 -3.98
C VAL A 208 5.10 -0.84 -5.48
N ASN A 209 6.20 -0.21 -5.91
CA ASN A 209 6.33 0.37 -7.24
C ASN A 209 7.37 -0.33 -8.14
N ASP A 210 8.51 -0.75 -7.61
CA ASP A 210 9.70 -1.12 -8.39
C ASP A 210 9.74 -2.61 -8.81
N TYR A 211 8.67 -3.13 -9.43
CA TYR A 211 8.63 -4.54 -9.85
C TYR A 211 8.73 -4.77 -11.35
N GLY A 212 8.80 -3.70 -12.15
CA GLY A 212 8.90 -3.78 -13.61
C GLY A 212 7.70 -4.49 -14.26
N GLN A 213 7.79 -4.74 -15.56
CA GLN A 213 6.72 -5.40 -16.32
C GLN A 213 6.75 -6.92 -16.12
N SER A 214 5.57 -7.55 -16.08
CA SER A 214 5.41 -9.01 -16.15
C SER A 214 5.56 -9.49 -17.58
N ILE A 215 6.14 -10.70 -17.75
CA ILE A 215 6.11 -11.40 -19.05
C ILE A 215 4.73 -12.04 -19.33
N ILE A 216 3.87 -12.12 -18.30
CA ILE A 216 2.49 -12.57 -18.44
C ILE A 216 1.63 -11.34 -18.76
N ALA A 217 1.09 -11.29 -19.97
CA ALA A 217 0.40 -10.11 -20.49
C ALA A 217 -0.71 -9.61 -19.55
N ASN A 218 -0.78 -8.30 -19.38
CA ASN A 218 -1.75 -7.59 -18.53
C ASN A 218 -1.79 -8.00 -17.04
N ASN A 219 -0.74 -8.67 -16.57
CA ASN A 219 -0.56 -8.99 -15.16
C ASN A 219 0.53 -8.12 -14.54
N TYR A 220 0.37 -7.84 -13.24
CA TYR A 220 1.29 -7.03 -12.44
C TYR A 220 1.49 -7.71 -11.10
N THR A 221 2.72 -7.72 -10.62
CA THR A 221 3.01 -8.21 -9.28
C THR A 221 2.41 -7.25 -8.24
N ASN A 222 1.59 -7.78 -7.31
CA ASN A 222 0.99 -7.00 -6.23
C ASN A 222 1.70 -7.27 -4.90
N PRO A 223 2.51 -6.34 -4.38
CA PRO A 223 3.17 -6.51 -3.08
C PRO A 223 2.21 -6.61 -1.90
N PHE A 224 1.00 -6.04 -1.97
CA PHE A 224 -0.01 -6.19 -0.92
C PHE A 224 -0.52 -7.63 -0.75
N ALA A 225 -0.39 -8.47 -1.79
CA ALA A 225 -0.71 -9.89 -1.69
C ALA A 225 0.22 -10.65 -0.75
N LEU A 226 1.36 -10.07 -0.36
CA LEU A 226 2.34 -10.67 0.55
C LEU A 226 2.11 -10.30 2.01
N ILE A 227 1.20 -9.38 2.29
CA ILE A 227 0.79 -9.03 3.65
C ILE A 227 -0.45 -9.85 4.00
N ASN A 228 -0.35 -10.67 5.03
CA ASN A 228 -1.53 -11.35 5.54
C ASN A 228 -2.42 -10.35 6.29
N VAL A 229 -3.67 -10.22 5.88
CA VAL A 229 -4.63 -9.29 6.48
C VAL A 229 -4.87 -9.58 7.97
N GLN A 230 -4.80 -10.86 8.38
CA GLN A 230 -4.94 -11.27 9.77
C GLN A 230 -3.77 -10.84 10.67
N ASP A 231 -2.61 -10.51 10.09
CA ASP A 231 -1.46 -9.99 10.83
C ASP A 231 -1.54 -8.49 11.10
N ILE A 232 -2.54 -7.79 10.56
CA ILE A 232 -2.68 -6.34 10.68
C ILE A 232 -3.55 -6.01 11.89
N ASP A 233 -3.04 -5.16 12.78
CA ASP A 233 -3.78 -4.60 13.90
C ASP A 233 -4.58 -3.37 13.46
N ASN A 234 -3.91 -2.39 12.84
CA ASN A 234 -4.58 -1.21 12.33
C ASN A 234 -3.90 -0.65 11.08
N VAL A 235 -4.67 0.13 10.32
CA VAL A 235 -4.19 0.91 9.18
C VAL A 235 -4.54 2.37 9.40
N THR A 236 -3.54 3.23 9.36
CA THR A 236 -3.71 4.69 9.38
C THR A 236 -3.41 5.25 8.00
N VAL A 237 -4.30 6.08 7.47
CA VAL A 237 -4.08 6.81 6.22
C VAL A 237 -3.92 8.28 6.50
N LEU A 238 -2.75 8.83 6.16
CA LEU A 238 -2.46 10.26 6.20
C LEU A 238 -2.79 10.86 4.84
N LYS A 239 -3.78 11.75 4.80
CA LYS A 239 -4.29 12.34 3.56
C LYS A 239 -3.51 13.58 3.14
N ASP A 240 -2.95 14.29 4.11
CA ASP A 240 -2.08 15.46 3.97
C ASP A 240 -0.86 15.34 4.90
N ALA A 241 -0.01 16.35 4.96
CA ALA A 241 1.14 16.41 5.87
C ALA A 241 2.13 15.21 5.81
N ALA A 242 2.14 14.48 4.69
CA ALA A 242 3.18 13.48 4.44
C ALA A 242 4.53 14.13 4.05
N SER A 243 4.65 15.46 4.17
CA SER A 243 5.88 16.24 3.89
C SER A 243 7.10 15.75 4.66
N ILE A 244 6.92 15.14 5.82
CA ILE A 244 8.00 14.53 6.61
C ILE A 244 8.68 13.38 5.87
N TYR A 245 8.05 12.79 4.85
CA TYR A 245 8.65 11.81 3.93
C TYR A 245 9.16 12.45 2.64
N GLY A 246 9.20 13.77 2.59
CA GLY A 246 9.81 14.52 1.50
C GLY A 246 9.21 14.19 0.14
N ALA A 247 10.10 13.85 -0.80
CA ALA A 247 9.73 13.53 -2.18
C ALA A 247 8.99 12.19 -2.35
N LYS A 248 8.82 11.41 -1.29
CA LYS A 248 7.99 10.19 -1.31
C LYS A 248 6.57 10.41 -0.79
N GLY A 249 6.29 11.62 -0.26
CA GLY A 249 5.02 11.96 0.40
C GLY A 249 3.95 12.58 -0.51
N ALA A 250 4.18 12.69 -1.82
CA ALA A 250 3.28 13.39 -2.76
C ALA A 250 1.82 12.92 -2.68
N ASN A 251 1.60 11.61 -2.54
CA ASN A 251 0.27 11.00 -2.63
C ASN A 251 -0.30 10.59 -1.26
N GLY A 252 0.23 11.19 -0.16
CA GLY A 252 -0.11 10.76 1.19
C GLY A 252 0.57 9.47 1.60
N ALA A 253 0.15 8.90 2.74
CA ALA A 253 0.77 7.67 3.25
C ALA A 253 -0.25 6.73 3.89
N ILE A 254 -0.02 5.42 3.71
CA ILE A 254 -0.74 4.32 4.35
C ILE A 254 0.22 3.67 5.34
N ILE A 255 -0.08 3.77 6.63
CA ILE A 255 0.73 3.22 7.72
C ILE A 255 0.04 1.99 8.25
N ILE A 256 0.71 0.86 8.16
CA ILE A 256 0.24 -0.44 8.60
C ILE A 256 0.98 -0.79 9.88
N THR A 257 0.24 -1.06 10.93
CA THR A 257 0.76 -1.60 12.18
C THR A 257 0.36 -3.06 12.29
N THR A 258 1.35 -3.92 12.50
CA THR A 258 1.10 -5.36 12.62
C THR A 258 0.88 -5.78 14.06
N SER A 259 0.18 -6.90 14.24
CA SER A 259 -0.24 -7.41 15.53
C SER A 259 0.94 -7.70 16.45
N ARG A 260 0.79 -7.30 17.72
CA ARG A 260 1.77 -7.48 18.81
C ARG A 260 1.09 -8.06 20.02
N ALA A 261 1.86 -8.61 20.96
CA ALA A 261 1.33 -9.01 22.24
C ALA A 261 0.80 -7.79 22.99
N LYS A 262 -0.48 -7.80 23.34
CA LYS A 262 -1.13 -6.77 24.17
C LYS A 262 -1.02 -7.10 25.67
N GLN A 263 -0.94 -8.38 26.00
CA GLN A 263 -0.88 -8.92 27.35
C GLN A 263 0.33 -9.85 27.52
N GLN A 264 0.75 -10.05 28.74
CA GLN A 264 1.87 -10.94 29.07
C GLN A 264 1.45 -12.43 29.07
N ALA A 265 0.19 -12.71 29.38
CA ALA A 265 -0.35 -14.07 29.31
C ALA A 265 -0.29 -14.62 27.89
N THR A 266 0.04 -15.89 27.78
CA THR A 266 0.08 -16.57 26.48
C THR A 266 -1.33 -16.73 25.92
N HIS A 267 -1.55 -16.19 24.70
CA HIS A 267 -2.77 -16.38 23.94
C HIS A 267 -2.46 -17.13 22.64
N ILE A 268 -3.32 -18.06 22.29
CA ILE A 268 -3.25 -18.82 21.05
C ILE A 268 -4.54 -18.58 20.27
N ASP A 269 -4.41 -17.91 19.14
CA ASP A 269 -5.52 -17.62 18.22
C ASP A 269 -5.40 -18.56 17.02
N PHE A 270 -6.40 -19.37 16.77
CA PHE A 270 -6.51 -20.19 15.58
C PHE A 270 -7.77 -19.79 14.80
N GLY A 271 -7.62 -19.58 13.51
CA GLY A 271 -8.72 -19.28 12.61
C GLY A 271 -8.65 -20.12 11.34
N ALA A 272 -9.80 -20.65 10.95
CA ALA A 272 -9.98 -21.34 9.68
C ALA A 272 -11.31 -20.91 9.08
N TYR A 273 -11.29 -20.47 7.82
CA TYR A 273 -12.52 -20.13 7.12
C TYR A 273 -12.44 -20.48 5.64
N THR A 274 -13.60 -20.78 5.09
CA THR A 274 -13.77 -21.08 3.67
C THR A 274 -14.79 -20.09 3.09
N THR A 275 -14.43 -19.48 1.95
CA THR A 275 -15.32 -18.61 1.20
C THR A 275 -15.72 -19.30 -0.10
N TYR A 276 -17.02 -19.36 -0.38
CA TYR A 276 -17.53 -19.77 -1.66
C TYR A 276 -17.66 -18.54 -2.56
N ASN A 277 -16.94 -18.54 -3.68
CA ASN A 277 -16.95 -17.50 -4.68
C ASN A 277 -17.89 -17.95 -5.81
N GLN A 278 -19.08 -17.39 -5.85
CA GLN A 278 -20.06 -17.71 -6.89
C GLN A 278 -19.64 -17.11 -8.23
N GLN A 279 -19.73 -17.90 -9.28
CA GLN A 279 -19.61 -17.40 -10.65
C GLN A 279 -20.68 -16.33 -10.89
N PRO A 280 -20.34 -15.17 -11.45
CA PRO A 280 -21.33 -14.18 -11.88
C PRO A 280 -22.20 -14.73 -13.01
N SER A 281 -23.38 -14.14 -13.22
CA SER A 281 -24.19 -14.42 -14.39
C SER A 281 -23.41 -14.07 -15.67
N ASN A 282 -23.55 -14.91 -16.69
CA ASN A 282 -22.91 -14.65 -17.97
C ASN A 282 -23.39 -13.33 -18.58
N LEU A 283 -22.49 -12.61 -19.22
CA LEU A 283 -22.86 -11.47 -20.03
C LEU A 283 -23.70 -11.93 -21.23
N PRO A 284 -24.76 -11.20 -21.61
CA PRO A 284 -25.54 -11.55 -22.78
C PRO A 284 -24.70 -11.43 -24.06
N VAL A 285 -24.59 -12.50 -24.81
CA VAL A 285 -23.93 -12.58 -26.10
C VAL A 285 -24.89 -13.22 -27.10
N MET A 286 -24.63 -13.05 -28.40
CA MET A 286 -25.45 -13.66 -29.43
C MET A 286 -25.38 -15.18 -29.36
N ASN A 287 -26.51 -15.86 -29.56
CA ASN A 287 -26.51 -17.29 -29.81
C ASN A 287 -26.04 -17.60 -31.24
N ALA A 288 -25.95 -18.87 -31.59
CA ALA A 288 -25.42 -19.27 -32.91
C ALA A 288 -26.26 -18.78 -34.09
N ALA A 289 -27.60 -18.75 -33.95
CA ALA A 289 -28.49 -18.29 -35.01
C ALA A 289 -28.36 -16.78 -35.26
N ASP A 290 -28.45 -16.00 -34.18
CA ASP A 290 -28.29 -14.54 -34.26
C ASP A 290 -26.92 -14.13 -34.77
N TYR A 291 -25.87 -14.86 -34.34
CA TYR A 291 -24.49 -14.59 -34.78
C TYR A 291 -24.30 -14.84 -36.26
N ARG A 292 -24.93 -15.88 -36.84
CA ARG A 292 -24.91 -16.15 -38.30
C ARG A 292 -25.57 -15.02 -39.08
N ILE A 293 -26.70 -14.52 -38.63
CA ILE A 293 -27.40 -13.38 -39.26
C ILE A 293 -26.50 -12.13 -39.21
N TYR A 294 -25.91 -11.84 -38.03
CA TYR A 294 -25.01 -10.75 -37.89
C TYR A 294 -23.75 -10.88 -38.78
N LEU A 295 -23.15 -12.08 -38.83
CA LEU A 295 -21.98 -12.37 -39.66
C LEU A 295 -22.31 -12.24 -41.16
N ALA A 296 -23.46 -12.73 -41.59
CA ALA A 296 -23.93 -12.57 -42.97
C ALA A 296 -24.06 -11.09 -43.36
N GLY A 297 -24.64 -10.25 -42.49
CA GLY A 297 -24.70 -8.80 -42.68
C GLY A 297 -23.34 -8.13 -42.74
N MET A 298 -22.40 -8.55 -41.90
CA MET A 298 -21.01 -8.07 -41.95
C MET A 298 -20.29 -8.44 -43.22
N LEU A 299 -20.43 -9.68 -43.69
CA LEU A 299 -19.83 -10.15 -44.95
C LEU A 299 -20.41 -9.42 -46.17
N GLN A 300 -21.75 -9.20 -46.15
CA GLN A 300 -22.42 -8.41 -47.18
C GLN A 300 -21.93 -6.97 -47.23
N SER A 301 -21.72 -6.33 -46.06
CA SER A 301 -21.16 -4.97 -45.97
C SER A 301 -19.70 -4.87 -46.47
N LYS A 302 -19.00 -6.00 -46.49
CA LYS A 302 -17.66 -6.14 -47.08
C LYS A 302 -17.69 -6.41 -48.59
N GLY A 303 -18.87 -6.41 -49.24
CA GLY A 303 -19.05 -6.58 -50.67
C GLY A 303 -19.27 -8.04 -51.14
N MET A 304 -19.45 -8.99 -50.20
CA MET A 304 -19.78 -10.37 -50.59
C MET A 304 -21.25 -10.47 -51.03
N THR A 305 -21.48 -11.23 -52.10
CA THR A 305 -22.86 -11.52 -52.56
C THR A 305 -23.54 -12.57 -51.67
N SER A 306 -24.86 -12.58 -51.61
CA SER A 306 -25.64 -13.60 -50.88
C SER A 306 -25.28 -15.02 -51.31
N THR A 307 -24.99 -15.24 -52.57
CA THR A 307 -24.56 -16.55 -53.11
C THR A 307 -23.22 -16.97 -52.52
N GLN A 308 -22.26 -16.07 -52.45
CA GLN A 308 -20.95 -16.34 -51.83
C GLN A 308 -21.07 -16.61 -50.32
N ILE A 309 -21.92 -15.84 -49.62
CA ILE A 309 -22.17 -16.03 -48.19
C ILE A 309 -22.82 -17.38 -47.90
N ASN A 310 -23.87 -17.72 -48.63
CA ASN A 310 -24.58 -19.00 -48.48
C ASN A 310 -23.74 -20.22 -48.87
N ALA A 311 -22.68 -20.05 -49.66
CA ALA A 311 -21.74 -21.10 -49.99
C ALA A 311 -20.63 -21.33 -48.94
N MET A 312 -20.59 -20.50 -47.86
CA MET A 312 -19.65 -20.67 -46.74
C MET A 312 -19.98 -21.91 -45.91
N PRO A 313 -19.01 -22.75 -45.52
CA PRO A 313 -19.28 -23.97 -44.74
C PRO A 313 -20.13 -23.77 -43.48
N PHE A 314 -19.98 -22.62 -42.82
CA PHE A 314 -20.77 -22.27 -41.59
C PHE A 314 -22.17 -21.75 -41.88
N MET A 315 -22.56 -21.61 -43.15
CA MET A 315 -23.93 -21.23 -43.61
C MET A 315 -24.68 -22.37 -44.26
N ILE A 316 -23.99 -23.41 -44.73
CA ILE A 316 -24.60 -24.56 -45.41
C ILE A 316 -25.29 -25.46 -44.35
N ASP A 317 -26.61 -25.50 -44.36
CA ASP A 317 -27.43 -26.26 -43.43
C ASP A 317 -27.85 -27.63 -44.02
N ASP A 318 -26.86 -28.41 -44.46
CA ASP A 318 -27.00 -29.73 -45.05
C ASP A 318 -26.05 -30.73 -44.39
N THR A 319 -26.58 -31.70 -43.68
CA THR A 319 -25.81 -32.70 -42.93
C THR A 319 -25.15 -33.74 -43.87
N THR A 320 -25.60 -33.89 -45.08
CA THR A 320 -25.07 -34.89 -46.03
C THR A 320 -24.12 -34.28 -47.05
N GLY A 321 -24.35 -33.03 -47.47
CA GLY A 321 -23.52 -32.32 -48.45
C GLY A 321 -22.42 -31.46 -47.83
N ASN A 322 -22.43 -31.23 -46.53
CA ASN A 322 -21.44 -30.41 -45.84
C ASN A 322 -20.57 -31.27 -44.90
N PRO A 323 -19.35 -31.65 -45.25
CA PRO A 323 -18.44 -32.43 -44.39
C PRO A 323 -18.08 -31.72 -43.08
N GLU A 324 -18.19 -30.38 -43.05
CA GLU A 324 -17.91 -29.57 -41.88
C GLU A 324 -19.16 -29.20 -41.07
N TYR A 325 -20.31 -29.82 -41.37
CA TYR A 325 -21.59 -29.51 -40.72
C TYR A 325 -21.44 -29.50 -39.18
N TYR A 326 -20.98 -30.59 -38.60
CA TYR A 326 -20.85 -30.73 -37.14
C TYR A 326 -19.80 -29.79 -36.52
N ARG A 327 -18.88 -29.24 -37.31
CA ARG A 327 -17.90 -28.25 -36.85
C ARG A 327 -18.56 -26.90 -36.62
N TYR A 328 -19.55 -26.51 -37.40
CA TYR A 328 -20.11 -25.18 -37.44
C TYR A 328 -21.56 -25.08 -36.95
N HIS A 329 -22.26 -26.18 -36.68
CA HIS A 329 -23.65 -26.18 -36.28
C HIS A 329 -23.85 -26.51 -34.79
N ASN A 330 -23.22 -25.69 -33.93
CA ASN A 330 -23.28 -25.81 -32.49
C ASN A 330 -23.85 -24.53 -31.89
N ASN A 331 -24.08 -24.53 -30.58
CA ASN A 331 -24.40 -23.33 -29.81
C ASN A 331 -23.65 -23.34 -28.51
N THR A 332 -22.35 -22.97 -28.59
CA THR A 332 -21.41 -23.02 -27.48
C THR A 332 -21.47 -21.74 -26.68
N ASN A 333 -21.75 -21.86 -25.37
CA ASN A 333 -21.52 -20.78 -24.42
C ASN A 333 -20.04 -20.82 -23.99
N TRP A 334 -19.24 -19.94 -24.57
CA TRP A 334 -17.81 -19.89 -24.30
C TRP A 334 -17.49 -19.44 -22.87
N GLN A 335 -18.38 -18.64 -22.23
CA GLN A 335 -18.19 -18.20 -20.85
C GLN A 335 -18.22 -19.38 -19.87
N ASP A 336 -19.13 -20.37 -20.10
CA ASP A 336 -19.21 -21.58 -19.26
C ASP A 336 -17.97 -22.49 -19.42
N LYS A 337 -17.28 -22.41 -20.57
CA LYS A 337 -16.04 -23.15 -20.78
C LYS A 337 -14.87 -22.64 -19.97
N ILE A 338 -14.85 -21.33 -19.66
CA ILE A 338 -13.72 -20.68 -18.97
C ILE A 338 -14.02 -20.35 -17.50
N MET A 339 -15.29 -20.28 -17.08
CA MET A 339 -15.68 -19.89 -15.73
C MET A 339 -16.13 -21.08 -14.90
N LYS A 340 -16.02 -20.93 -13.60
CA LYS A 340 -16.57 -21.83 -12.57
C LYS A 340 -16.70 -21.11 -11.24
N SER A 341 -17.62 -21.54 -10.40
CA SER A 341 -17.59 -21.18 -8.98
C SER A 341 -16.38 -21.80 -8.30
N SER A 342 -15.84 -21.16 -7.29
CA SER A 342 -14.57 -21.52 -6.67
C SER A 342 -14.59 -21.39 -5.15
N LEU A 343 -13.56 -21.89 -4.49
CA LEU A 343 -13.38 -21.82 -3.04
C LEU A 343 -12.11 -21.09 -2.69
N THR A 344 -12.17 -20.30 -1.62
CA THR A 344 -11.00 -19.72 -0.96
C THR A 344 -10.93 -20.28 0.45
N ASN A 345 -9.82 -20.91 0.80
CA ASN A 345 -9.54 -21.44 2.14
C ASN A 345 -8.43 -20.62 2.79
N ASN A 346 -8.59 -20.28 4.05
CA ASN A 346 -7.60 -19.55 4.82
C ASN A 346 -7.45 -20.19 6.20
N TYR A 347 -6.21 -20.41 6.61
CA TYR A 347 -5.84 -20.95 7.90
C TYR A 347 -4.81 -20.05 8.54
N PHE A 348 -5.00 -19.74 9.81
CA PHE A 348 -4.14 -18.83 10.53
C PHE A 348 -3.96 -19.29 11.98
N LEU A 349 -2.73 -19.24 12.45
CA LEU A 349 -2.34 -19.51 13.83
C LEU A 349 -1.49 -18.36 14.32
N ARG A 350 -1.82 -17.78 15.45
CA ARG A 350 -1.02 -16.77 16.13
C ARG A 350 -0.83 -17.14 17.59
N VAL A 351 0.40 -17.02 18.06
CA VAL A 351 0.76 -17.20 19.46
C VAL A 351 1.37 -15.87 19.94
N THR A 352 0.79 -15.29 20.96
CA THR A 352 1.28 -14.07 21.60
C THR A 352 1.53 -14.34 23.07
N GLY A 353 2.50 -13.65 23.66
CA GLY A 353 2.79 -13.78 25.09
C GLY A 353 4.07 -13.06 25.47
N GLY A 354 4.55 -13.32 26.66
CA GLY A 354 5.82 -12.79 27.16
C GLY A 354 5.79 -12.43 28.63
N ASP A 355 6.71 -11.57 29.02
CA ASP A 355 6.87 -11.07 30.37
C ASP A 355 7.25 -9.58 30.36
N ASN A 356 7.70 -9.06 31.50
CA ASN A 356 8.16 -7.67 31.62
C ASN A 356 9.46 -7.37 30.87
N ILE A 357 10.23 -8.41 30.47
CA ILE A 357 11.50 -8.29 29.77
C ILE A 357 11.28 -8.38 28.27
N ALA A 358 10.46 -9.33 27.84
CA ALA A 358 10.21 -9.57 26.42
C ALA A 358 8.76 -9.99 26.15
N THR A 359 8.16 -9.36 25.14
CA THR A 359 6.86 -9.79 24.60
C THR A 359 7.04 -10.23 23.14
N TYR A 360 6.27 -11.19 22.71
CA TYR A 360 6.38 -11.75 21.35
C TYR A 360 5.00 -12.06 20.74
N ALA A 361 4.94 -11.98 19.43
CA ALA A 361 3.85 -12.46 18.61
C ALA A 361 4.43 -13.23 17.43
N LEU A 362 4.11 -14.51 17.33
CA LEU A 362 4.45 -15.36 16.20
C LEU A 362 3.17 -15.74 15.49
N SER A 363 3.10 -15.51 14.18
CA SER A 363 1.98 -15.96 13.35
C SER A 363 2.45 -16.79 12.17
N VAL A 364 1.63 -17.76 11.80
CA VAL A 364 1.78 -18.59 10.60
C VAL A 364 0.44 -18.63 9.90
N GLY A 365 0.44 -18.39 8.60
CA GLY A 365 -0.77 -18.39 7.78
C GLY A 365 -0.58 -19.16 6.47
N TYR A 366 -1.66 -19.79 6.03
CA TYR A 366 -1.78 -20.40 4.72
C TYR A 366 -3.10 -19.98 4.08
N ALA A 367 -3.04 -19.50 2.85
CA ALA A 367 -4.22 -19.16 2.07
C ALA A 367 -4.15 -19.84 0.70
N LYS A 368 -5.25 -20.48 0.30
CA LYS A 368 -5.46 -21.02 -1.04
C LYS A 368 -6.72 -20.39 -1.61
N ALA A 369 -6.56 -19.48 -2.56
CA ALA A 369 -7.63 -18.81 -3.24
C ALA A 369 -7.73 -19.31 -4.68
N GLN A 370 -8.87 -19.87 -5.06
CA GLN A 370 -9.17 -20.25 -6.44
C GLN A 370 -9.97 -19.14 -7.11
N GLY A 371 -9.57 -18.79 -8.33
CA GLY A 371 -10.30 -17.82 -9.15
C GLY A 371 -11.56 -18.42 -9.80
N ILE A 372 -12.48 -17.55 -10.17
CA ILE A 372 -13.66 -17.93 -10.95
C ILE A 372 -13.32 -18.21 -12.42
N ILE A 373 -12.21 -17.67 -12.93
CA ILE A 373 -11.63 -18.11 -14.20
C ILE A 373 -10.87 -19.40 -13.94
N ARG A 374 -11.18 -20.46 -14.68
CA ARG A 374 -10.52 -21.76 -14.52
C ARG A 374 -9.00 -21.62 -14.67
N ALA A 375 -8.25 -22.45 -13.95
CA ALA A 375 -6.78 -22.45 -13.92
C ALA A 375 -6.15 -21.11 -13.48
N THR A 376 -6.88 -20.30 -12.72
CA THR A 376 -6.31 -19.19 -11.95
C THR A 376 -6.44 -19.47 -10.46
N ASP A 377 -5.34 -19.30 -9.72
CA ASP A 377 -5.32 -19.48 -8.27
C ASP A 377 -4.15 -18.73 -7.64
N MET A 378 -4.16 -18.67 -6.31
CA MET A 378 -3.09 -18.16 -5.47
C MET A 378 -2.91 -19.07 -4.26
N ASN A 379 -1.66 -19.43 -3.97
CA ASN A 379 -1.27 -20.14 -2.75
C ASN A 379 -0.25 -19.27 -2.01
N ARG A 380 -0.60 -18.82 -0.80
CA ARG A 380 0.27 -17.99 0.03
C ARG A 380 0.60 -18.66 1.34
N TYR A 381 1.88 -18.67 1.67
CA TYR A 381 2.45 -19.08 2.96
C TYR A 381 3.11 -17.88 3.59
N ASN A 382 2.76 -17.54 4.80
CA ASN A 382 3.36 -16.43 5.52
C ASN A 382 3.72 -16.79 6.94
N THR A 383 4.83 -16.23 7.41
CA THR A 383 5.27 -16.28 8.80
C THR A 383 5.67 -14.88 9.21
N ARG A 384 5.22 -14.47 10.41
CA ARG A 384 5.61 -13.19 11.00
C ARG A 384 6.00 -13.39 12.45
N PHE A 385 7.08 -12.72 12.84
CA PHE A 385 7.55 -12.67 14.22
C PHE A 385 7.77 -11.20 14.62
N ASN A 386 7.02 -10.74 15.59
CA ASN A 386 7.16 -9.44 16.21
C ASN A 386 7.55 -9.63 17.67
N ALA A 387 8.60 -8.95 18.12
CA ALA A 387 9.03 -9.00 19.51
C ALA A 387 9.38 -7.59 20.01
N ALA A 388 9.15 -7.35 21.29
CA ALA A 388 9.60 -6.15 21.97
C ALA A 388 10.39 -6.54 23.23
N PHE A 389 11.50 -5.84 23.46
CA PHE A 389 12.46 -6.15 24.52
C PHE A 389 12.69 -4.94 25.41
N ASN A 390 12.67 -5.11 26.71
CA ASN A 390 13.02 -4.14 27.73
C ASN A 390 14.38 -4.52 28.32
N PHE A 391 15.47 -4.16 27.65
CA PHE A 391 16.84 -4.48 28.12
C PHE A 391 17.16 -3.76 29.45
N SER A 392 16.62 -2.56 29.62
CA SER A 392 16.69 -1.79 30.85
C SER A 392 15.56 -0.76 30.90
N LYS A 393 15.42 -0.03 32.03
CA LYS A 393 14.47 1.10 32.14
C LYS A 393 14.71 2.22 31.12
N ARG A 394 15.89 2.29 30.50
CA ARG A 394 16.27 3.33 29.53
C ARG A 394 16.48 2.81 28.14
N PHE A 395 16.66 1.50 27.97
CA PHE A 395 16.99 0.91 26.69
C PHE A 395 15.97 -0.17 26.32
N THR A 396 15.26 0.03 25.20
CA THR A 396 14.27 -0.90 24.69
C THR A 396 14.56 -1.21 23.22
N GLY A 397 14.14 -2.39 22.78
CA GLY A 397 14.27 -2.82 21.39
C GLY A 397 12.99 -3.45 20.88
N ALA A 398 12.85 -3.49 19.56
CA ALA A 398 11.81 -4.26 18.90
C ALA A 398 12.36 -4.90 17.63
N ALA A 399 11.90 -6.11 17.34
CA ALA A 399 12.21 -6.82 16.10
C ALA A 399 10.88 -7.14 15.39
N ASN A 400 10.81 -6.87 14.08
CA ASN A 400 9.67 -7.22 13.24
C ASN A 400 10.23 -7.96 12.04
N LEU A 401 9.94 -9.24 11.91
CA LEU A 401 10.43 -10.11 10.85
C LEU A 401 9.25 -10.78 10.15
N SER A 402 9.24 -10.77 8.84
CA SER A 402 8.25 -11.52 8.07
C SER A 402 8.88 -12.20 6.87
N PHE A 403 8.40 -13.39 6.58
CA PHE A 403 8.70 -14.12 5.37
C PHE A 403 7.41 -14.55 4.72
N THR A 404 7.27 -14.31 3.42
CA THR A 404 6.10 -14.71 2.64
C THR A 404 6.54 -15.34 1.34
N TYR A 405 5.94 -16.49 1.02
CA TYR A 405 5.98 -17.12 -0.29
C TYR A 405 4.58 -17.13 -0.88
N ASN A 406 4.46 -16.63 -2.10
CA ASN A 406 3.20 -16.59 -2.84
C ASN A 406 3.40 -17.17 -4.24
N GLU A 407 2.54 -18.10 -4.64
CA GLU A 407 2.50 -18.69 -5.96
C GLU A 407 1.14 -18.42 -6.59
N GLN A 408 1.13 -17.92 -7.83
CA GLN A 408 -0.09 -17.60 -8.57
C GLN A 408 -0.05 -18.26 -9.94
N ASN A 409 -1.14 -18.90 -10.33
CA ASN A 409 -1.42 -19.26 -11.70
C ASN A 409 -2.27 -18.16 -12.32
N LEU A 410 -1.82 -17.64 -13.45
CA LEU A 410 -2.37 -16.44 -14.06
C LEU A 410 -2.81 -16.71 -15.51
N ARG A 411 -3.68 -15.84 -16.02
CA ARG A 411 -4.09 -15.77 -17.42
C ARG A 411 -4.06 -14.32 -17.87
N ASP A 412 -3.94 -14.09 -19.17
CA ASP A 412 -4.02 -12.75 -19.74
C ASP A 412 -5.41 -12.15 -19.46
N GLN A 413 -5.42 -10.93 -18.90
CA GLN A 413 -6.62 -10.20 -18.48
C GLN A 413 -6.97 -9.04 -19.43
N GLY A 414 -6.31 -8.99 -20.60
CA GLY A 414 -6.51 -7.94 -21.60
C GLY A 414 -7.62 -8.22 -22.59
N ILE A 415 -7.55 -7.50 -23.70
CA ILE A 415 -8.50 -7.58 -24.83
C ILE A 415 -7.80 -8.18 -26.06
N SER A 416 -7.09 -9.28 -25.89
CA SER A 416 -6.34 -9.95 -26.96
C SER A 416 -7.10 -11.11 -27.55
N ASP A 417 -7.25 -11.16 -28.87
CA ASP A 417 -7.76 -12.30 -29.62
C ASP A 417 -6.81 -13.51 -29.61
N LYS A 418 -5.56 -13.31 -29.13
CA LYS A 418 -4.53 -14.35 -29.08
C LYS A 418 -4.50 -15.06 -27.73
N THR A 419 -4.51 -14.30 -26.61
CA THR A 419 -4.08 -14.81 -25.31
C THR A 419 -5.06 -14.54 -24.17
N ALA A 420 -6.11 -13.71 -24.38
CA ALA A 420 -7.06 -13.32 -23.33
C ALA A 420 -8.32 -14.20 -23.34
N PRO A 421 -8.44 -15.22 -22.45
CA PRO A 421 -9.54 -16.18 -22.51
C PRO A 421 -10.91 -15.55 -22.25
N VAL A 422 -10.99 -14.52 -21.40
CA VAL A 422 -12.25 -13.84 -21.10
C VAL A 422 -12.74 -13.03 -22.30
N PHE A 423 -11.84 -12.28 -22.96
CA PHE A 423 -12.18 -11.53 -24.15
C PHE A 423 -12.59 -12.46 -25.30
N LEU A 424 -11.87 -13.56 -25.49
CA LEU A 424 -12.22 -14.57 -26.49
C LEU A 424 -13.57 -15.21 -26.22
N ALA A 425 -13.92 -15.49 -24.98
CA ALA A 425 -15.22 -16.06 -24.63
C ALA A 425 -16.41 -15.13 -24.94
N LEU A 426 -16.17 -13.83 -25.04
CA LEU A 426 -17.18 -12.84 -25.43
C LEU A 426 -17.25 -12.60 -26.95
N THR A 427 -16.17 -12.92 -27.68
CA THR A 427 -16.03 -12.51 -29.08
C THR A 427 -15.93 -13.69 -30.07
N LYS A 428 -15.72 -14.91 -29.59
CA LYS A 428 -15.60 -16.10 -30.44
C LYS A 428 -16.98 -16.55 -30.91
N ALA A 429 -17.04 -17.01 -32.17
CA ALA A 429 -18.29 -17.46 -32.78
C ALA A 429 -18.95 -18.61 -31.98
N PRO A 430 -20.23 -18.47 -31.56
CA PRO A 430 -20.89 -19.46 -30.72
C PRO A 430 -21.27 -20.75 -31.45
N PHE A 431 -21.27 -20.78 -32.77
CA PHE A 431 -21.53 -21.99 -33.57
C PHE A 431 -20.34 -22.96 -33.64
N LEU A 432 -19.20 -22.63 -33.06
CA LEU A 432 -17.99 -23.46 -33.01
C LEU A 432 -17.96 -24.31 -31.69
N LEU A 433 -17.16 -25.40 -31.76
CA LEU A 433 -16.82 -26.23 -30.60
C LEU A 433 -15.42 -25.91 -30.07
N ASP A 434 -15.20 -26.25 -28.80
CA ASP A 434 -13.88 -26.17 -28.16
C ASP A 434 -12.96 -27.34 -28.56
N ARG A 435 -13.51 -28.42 -29.11
CA ARG A 435 -12.79 -29.62 -29.53
C ARG A 435 -12.96 -29.88 -31.01
N GLU A 436 -12.00 -30.62 -31.58
CA GLU A 436 -12.14 -31.11 -32.92
C GLU A 436 -13.32 -32.09 -33.03
N VAL A 437 -13.96 -32.09 -34.17
CA VAL A 437 -15.09 -32.98 -34.46
C VAL A 437 -14.92 -33.50 -35.88
N ASN A 438 -15.19 -34.77 -36.10
CA ASN A 438 -15.15 -35.37 -37.45
C ASN A 438 -16.46 -35.18 -38.20
N ASP A 439 -16.49 -35.61 -39.43
CA ASP A 439 -17.63 -35.58 -40.38
C ASP A 439 -18.87 -36.33 -39.89
N LYS A 440 -18.74 -37.18 -38.86
CA LYS A 440 -19.85 -37.95 -38.25
C LYS A 440 -20.32 -37.34 -36.93
N GLY A 441 -19.81 -36.18 -36.54
CA GLY A 441 -20.17 -35.50 -35.27
C GLY A 441 -19.50 -36.07 -34.02
N ILE A 442 -18.48 -36.94 -34.18
CA ILE A 442 -17.74 -37.52 -33.05
C ILE A 442 -16.63 -36.53 -32.62
N THR A 443 -16.66 -36.07 -31.41
CA THR A 443 -15.66 -35.17 -30.83
C THR A 443 -14.35 -35.89 -30.51
N SER A 444 -13.22 -35.30 -30.91
CA SER A 444 -11.88 -35.72 -30.55
C SER A 444 -11.53 -35.29 -29.11
N PRO A 445 -10.60 -35.99 -28.43
CA PRO A 445 -9.99 -35.47 -27.20
C PRO A 445 -9.16 -34.21 -27.41
N ASN A 446 -8.76 -33.91 -28.67
CA ASN A 446 -7.96 -32.74 -29.00
C ASN A 446 -8.82 -31.48 -29.00
N TYR A 447 -8.21 -30.35 -28.64
CA TYR A 447 -8.83 -29.03 -28.79
C TYR A 447 -8.82 -28.59 -30.25
N ALA A 448 -9.89 -27.87 -30.64
CA ALA A 448 -9.99 -27.30 -31.96
C ALA A 448 -8.94 -26.18 -32.18
N GLU A 449 -8.44 -26.11 -33.40
CA GLU A 449 -7.51 -25.06 -33.83
C GLU A 449 -8.17 -23.66 -33.84
N THR A 450 -7.41 -22.64 -34.24
CA THR A 450 -7.93 -21.30 -34.47
C THR A 450 -9.09 -21.33 -35.47
N ASP A 451 -10.01 -20.42 -35.36
CA ASP A 451 -11.17 -20.33 -36.22
C ASP A 451 -10.88 -19.58 -37.51
N PHE A 452 -11.88 -19.50 -38.40
CA PHE A 452 -11.80 -18.81 -39.70
C PHE A 452 -11.57 -17.28 -39.57
N LEU A 453 -11.75 -16.69 -38.37
CA LEU A 453 -11.38 -15.32 -38.03
C LEU A 453 -10.00 -15.25 -37.39
N ASN A 454 -9.26 -16.33 -37.36
CA ASN A 454 -7.95 -16.47 -36.71
C ASN A 454 -7.94 -16.16 -35.22
N LYS A 455 -9.08 -16.44 -34.50
CA LYS A 455 -9.18 -16.27 -33.04
C LYS A 455 -8.76 -17.55 -32.33
N SER A 456 -8.00 -17.40 -31.27
CA SER A 456 -7.58 -18.52 -30.43
C SER A 456 -8.78 -19.24 -29.78
N ASN A 457 -8.56 -20.48 -29.39
CA ASN A 457 -9.52 -21.26 -28.63
C ASN A 457 -9.37 -20.97 -27.13
N PRO A 458 -10.35 -20.35 -26.45
CA PRO A 458 -10.23 -20.00 -25.03
C PRO A 458 -10.08 -21.23 -24.14
N ALA A 459 -10.60 -22.41 -24.53
CA ALA A 459 -10.42 -23.64 -23.77
C ALA A 459 -8.97 -24.12 -23.77
N VAL A 460 -8.23 -23.92 -24.86
CA VAL A 460 -6.78 -24.20 -24.92
C VAL A 460 -6.00 -23.30 -23.96
N LEU A 461 -6.30 -22.01 -23.96
CA LEU A 461 -5.66 -21.04 -23.08
C LEU A 461 -5.91 -21.36 -21.59
N ILE A 462 -7.06 -21.93 -21.26
CA ILE A 462 -7.37 -22.35 -19.91
C ILE A 462 -6.60 -23.64 -19.52
N ASN A 463 -6.58 -24.64 -20.41
CA ASN A 463 -6.14 -25.99 -20.04
C ASN A 463 -4.66 -26.28 -20.39
N ASN A 464 -4.14 -25.72 -21.47
CA ASN A 464 -2.80 -26.06 -21.97
C ASN A 464 -1.78 -24.94 -21.76
N MET A 465 -2.20 -23.67 -21.67
CA MET A 465 -1.29 -22.57 -21.34
C MET A 465 -0.83 -22.70 -19.89
N GLN A 466 0.47 -22.49 -19.66
CA GLN A 466 1.06 -22.38 -18.33
C GLN A 466 1.57 -20.95 -18.12
N ALA A 467 1.15 -20.33 -17.05
CA ALA A 467 1.65 -19.01 -16.66
C ALA A 467 1.60 -18.89 -15.15
N PHE A 468 2.74 -18.79 -14.53
CA PHE A 468 2.82 -18.68 -13.09
C PHE A 468 3.80 -17.61 -12.63
N ASN A 469 3.51 -17.01 -11.48
CA ASN A 469 4.34 -16.07 -10.76
C ASN A 469 4.62 -16.64 -9.35
N LYS A 470 5.90 -16.78 -9.00
CA LYS A 470 6.37 -17.18 -7.66
C LYS A 470 7.09 -16.01 -7.03
N TYR A 471 6.57 -15.55 -5.90
CA TYR A 471 7.07 -14.39 -5.20
C TYR A 471 7.52 -14.74 -3.79
N TYR A 472 8.76 -14.40 -3.47
CA TYR A 472 9.39 -14.56 -2.17
C TYR A 472 9.72 -13.18 -1.62
N ARG A 473 9.30 -12.88 -0.39
CA ARG A 473 9.66 -11.66 0.30
C ARG A 473 10.13 -11.96 1.71
N PHE A 474 11.31 -11.46 2.01
CA PHE A 474 11.76 -11.23 3.38
C PHE A 474 11.69 -9.73 3.66
N PHE A 475 11.00 -9.35 4.74
CA PHE A 475 10.86 -7.98 5.18
C PHE A 475 11.09 -7.95 6.69
N GLY A 476 12.17 -7.28 7.13
CA GLY A 476 12.55 -7.30 8.53
C GLY A 476 13.12 -5.98 9.01
N SER A 477 12.83 -5.63 10.26
CA SER A 477 13.39 -4.43 10.90
C SER A 477 13.69 -4.65 12.38
N PHE A 478 14.72 -3.91 12.85
CA PHE A 478 15.09 -3.79 14.25
C PHE A 478 15.00 -2.32 14.64
N LYS A 479 14.33 -2.04 15.74
CA LYS A 479 14.21 -0.69 16.31
C LYS A 479 14.78 -0.69 17.71
N PHE A 480 15.60 0.32 18.01
CA PHE A 480 16.16 0.57 19.33
C PHE A 480 15.77 1.96 19.80
N ASN A 481 15.41 2.08 21.08
CA ASN A 481 15.11 3.35 21.72
C ASN A 481 15.97 3.46 22.98
N TYR A 482 16.55 4.64 23.18
CA TYR A 482 17.37 4.96 24.35
C TYR A 482 16.92 6.29 24.97
N ALA A 483 16.39 6.21 26.19
CA ALA A 483 16.03 7.39 26.98
C ALA A 483 17.29 8.01 27.58
N ILE A 484 17.85 9.04 26.91
CA ILE A 484 19.04 9.76 27.34
C ILE A 484 18.75 10.48 28.68
N SER A 485 17.58 11.13 28.74
CA SER A 485 17.07 11.80 29.94
C SER A 485 15.54 11.73 29.99
N LYS A 486 14.91 12.36 30.99
CA LYS A 486 13.44 12.48 31.07
C LYS A 486 12.85 13.25 29.89
N SER A 487 13.62 14.11 29.23
CA SER A 487 13.18 14.96 28.12
C SER A 487 13.76 14.57 26.77
N PHE A 488 14.86 13.82 26.74
CA PHE A 488 15.53 13.43 25.49
C PHE A 488 15.48 11.93 25.29
N ASN A 489 15.04 11.54 24.10
CA ASN A 489 14.99 10.16 23.64
C ASN A 489 15.65 10.04 22.27
N ALA A 490 16.54 9.07 22.09
CA ALA A 490 17.12 8.72 20.80
C ALA A 490 16.52 7.39 20.33
N SER A 491 16.20 7.29 19.06
CA SER A 491 15.74 6.04 18.47
C SER A 491 16.35 5.82 17.09
N THR A 492 16.62 4.56 16.78
CA THR A 492 17.08 4.13 15.47
C THR A 492 16.28 2.91 15.02
N LEU A 493 15.91 2.90 13.76
CA LEU A 493 15.32 1.75 13.09
C LEU A 493 16.23 1.38 11.92
N PHE A 494 16.54 0.11 11.80
CA PHE A 494 17.25 -0.44 10.66
C PHE A 494 16.44 -1.60 10.09
N GLY A 495 16.28 -1.65 8.78
CA GLY A 495 15.49 -2.67 8.13
C GLY A 495 16.04 -3.10 6.77
N ILE A 496 15.66 -4.32 6.38
CA ILE A 496 16.06 -4.97 5.13
C ILE A 496 14.83 -5.52 4.45
N THR A 497 14.79 -5.34 3.12
CA THR A 497 13.85 -6.02 2.24
C THR A 497 14.63 -6.83 1.21
N TYR A 498 14.24 -8.08 1.03
CA TYR A 498 14.73 -8.92 -0.06
C TYR A 498 13.55 -9.57 -0.77
N ASP A 499 13.43 -9.30 -2.05
CA ASP A 499 12.40 -9.84 -2.92
C ASP A 499 13.00 -10.67 -4.04
N LYS A 500 12.32 -11.76 -4.37
CA LYS A 500 12.59 -12.53 -5.58
C LYS A 500 11.26 -12.88 -6.24
N VAL A 501 11.08 -12.43 -7.47
CA VAL A 501 9.94 -12.77 -8.33
C VAL A 501 10.44 -13.66 -9.46
N ARG A 502 9.81 -14.80 -9.65
CA ARG A 502 10.06 -15.68 -10.78
C ARG A 502 8.77 -15.88 -11.54
N GLU A 503 8.80 -15.55 -12.81
CA GLU A 503 7.68 -15.75 -13.74
C GLU A 503 8.08 -16.75 -14.82
N ASN A 504 7.12 -17.60 -15.19
CA ASN A 504 7.24 -18.48 -16.34
C ASN A 504 5.96 -18.42 -17.16
N ILE A 505 6.09 -18.45 -18.45
CA ILE A 505 4.99 -18.52 -19.40
C ILE A 505 5.26 -19.56 -20.49
N PHE A 506 4.24 -20.33 -20.81
CA PHE A 506 4.18 -21.19 -21.99
C PHE A 506 2.83 -21.00 -22.66
N ILE A 507 2.84 -20.58 -23.93
CA ILE A 507 1.67 -20.48 -24.79
C ILE A 507 1.82 -21.57 -25.85
N PRO A 508 0.87 -22.53 -25.94
CA PRO A 508 0.95 -23.65 -26.88
C PRO A 508 0.73 -23.18 -28.30
N ARG A 509 1.21 -23.97 -29.25
CA ARG A 509 1.04 -23.74 -30.68
C ARG A 509 -0.35 -24.13 -31.19
N LYS A 510 -0.88 -25.27 -30.70
CA LYS A 510 -2.19 -25.75 -31.12
C LYS A 510 -3.34 -24.96 -30.52
N GLY A 511 -4.26 -24.52 -31.40
CA GLY A 511 -5.46 -23.80 -31.00
C GLY A 511 -5.24 -22.36 -30.52
N VAL A 512 -4.05 -21.82 -30.72
CA VAL A 512 -3.69 -20.43 -30.40
C VAL A 512 -3.21 -19.72 -31.67
N GLN A 513 -3.59 -18.46 -31.80
CA GLN A 513 -3.17 -17.61 -32.96
C GLN A 513 -1.68 -17.35 -32.89
N ASP A 514 -1.02 -17.48 -34.04
CA ASP A 514 0.38 -17.15 -34.22
C ASP A 514 0.68 -15.70 -33.89
N ASP A 515 1.88 -15.45 -33.43
CA ASP A 515 2.40 -14.10 -33.21
C ASP A 515 3.36 -13.69 -34.31
N THR A 516 3.33 -12.40 -34.69
CA THR A 516 4.23 -11.88 -35.74
C THR A 516 5.39 -11.17 -35.04
N LEU A 517 6.59 -11.74 -35.22
CA LEU A 517 7.84 -11.12 -34.83
C LEU A 517 8.39 -10.28 -36.01
N SER A 518 9.39 -9.44 -35.75
CA SER A 518 10.00 -8.60 -36.79
C SER A 518 10.62 -9.39 -37.92
N ASN A 519 11.02 -10.64 -37.69
CA ASN A 519 11.76 -11.49 -38.62
C ASN A 519 11.14 -12.89 -38.81
N ALA A 520 10.02 -13.22 -38.17
CA ALA A 520 9.41 -14.55 -38.25
C ALA A 520 7.96 -14.55 -37.73
N VAL A 521 7.29 -15.69 -37.98
CA VAL A 521 6.02 -16.05 -37.32
C VAL A 521 6.32 -16.99 -36.16
N ALA A 522 5.73 -16.71 -34.99
CA ALA A 522 5.86 -17.51 -33.80
C ALA A 522 4.54 -18.26 -33.51
N ASP A 523 4.61 -19.59 -33.61
CA ASP A 523 3.46 -20.49 -33.34
C ASP A 523 3.31 -20.86 -31.86
N SER A 524 4.37 -20.73 -31.07
CA SER A 524 4.38 -20.94 -29.63
C SER A 524 5.32 -19.98 -28.95
N ARG A 525 5.05 -19.70 -27.66
CA ARG A 525 5.88 -18.80 -26.86
C ARG A 525 6.23 -19.42 -25.52
N LEU A 526 7.52 -19.39 -25.22
CA LEU A 526 8.10 -19.82 -23.96
C LEU A 526 8.79 -18.61 -23.30
N GLY A 527 8.66 -18.45 -21.99
CA GLY A 527 9.29 -17.31 -21.32
C GLY A 527 9.63 -17.62 -19.88
N THR A 528 10.72 -17.06 -19.41
CA THR A 528 11.12 -17.03 -18.01
C THR A 528 11.66 -15.65 -17.67
N GLN A 529 11.33 -15.18 -16.47
CA GLN A 529 11.83 -13.93 -15.93
C GLN A 529 12.15 -14.09 -14.46
N VAL A 530 13.25 -13.53 -14.03
CA VAL A 530 13.62 -13.43 -12.61
C VAL A 530 13.89 -11.96 -12.29
N LYS A 531 13.26 -11.48 -11.24
CA LYS A 531 13.50 -10.16 -10.67
C LYS A 531 13.98 -10.34 -9.25
N ARG A 532 14.96 -9.54 -8.85
CA ARG A 532 15.48 -9.46 -7.48
C ARG A 532 15.46 -8.01 -7.05
N LEU A 533 15.05 -7.76 -5.84
CA LEU A 533 15.12 -6.43 -5.24
C LEU A 533 15.75 -6.60 -3.85
N PHE A 534 16.80 -5.86 -3.60
CA PHE A 534 17.42 -5.74 -2.30
C PHE A 534 17.36 -4.28 -1.85
N SER A 535 16.87 -4.04 -0.66
CA SER A 535 16.81 -2.69 -0.12
C SER A 535 17.14 -2.70 1.37
N TYR A 536 17.91 -1.72 1.81
CA TYR A 536 18.06 -1.44 3.23
C TYR A 536 17.57 -0.03 3.54
N TYR A 537 17.01 0.11 4.74
CA TYR A 537 16.39 1.33 5.22
C TYR A 537 16.88 1.64 6.63
N SER A 538 17.11 2.91 6.93
CA SER A 538 17.38 3.36 8.30
C SER A 538 16.61 4.64 8.60
N ASP A 539 16.14 4.79 9.85
CA ASP A 539 15.53 6.01 10.39
C ASP A 539 16.10 6.24 11.81
N THR A 540 16.95 7.22 11.96
CA THR A 540 17.53 7.61 13.24
C THR A 540 17.04 8.99 13.63
N LYS A 541 16.48 9.12 14.82
CA LYS A 541 15.93 10.39 15.31
C LYS A 541 16.25 10.68 16.77
N LEU A 542 16.39 11.95 17.08
CA LEU A 542 16.44 12.51 18.42
C LEU A 542 15.11 13.21 18.70
N GLU A 543 14.50 12.90 19.82
CA GLU A 543 13.25 13.50 20.26
C GLU A 543 13.45 14.24 21.58
N TYR A 544 12.90 15.45 21.65
CA TYR A 544 12.84 16.27 22.85
C TYR A 544 11.40 16.49 23.24
N ASN A 545 11.02 16.13 24.48
CA ASN A 545 9.70 16.31 25.04
C ASN A 545 9.79 17.09 26.35
N LYS A 546 9.00 18.17 26.46
CA LYS A 546 8.91 18.95 27.70
C LYS A 546 7.51 19.48 27.91
N THR A 547 7.01 19.31 29.13
CA THR A 547 5.80 19.96 29.60
C THR A 547 6.16 21.04 30.60
N VAL A 548 5.69 22.28 30.35
CA VAL A 548 5.91 23.44 31.21
C VAL A 548 4.58 23.87 31.78
N ASN A 549 4.50 24.15 33.09
CA ASN A 549 3.32 24.60 33.80
C ASN A 549 2.06 23.77 33.52
N ARG A 550 2.18 22.47 33.21
CA ARG A 550 1.13 21.52 32.82
C ARG A 550 0.35 21.85 31.54
N TYR A 551 0.40 23.08 31.06
CA TYR A 551 -0.43 23.58 29.96
C TYR A 551 0.31 23.66 28.63
N HIS A 552 1.64 23.76 28.66
CA HIS A 552 2.49 23.92 27.49
C HIS A 552 3.24 22.61 27.24
N GLN A 553 2.88 21.89 26.22
CA GLN A 553 3.58 20.66 25.81
C GLN A 553 4.34 20.93 24.53
N PHE A 554 5.64 20.73 24.57
CA PHE A 554 6.55 20.86 23.43
C PHE A 554 7.12 19.50 23.10
N THR A 555 7.02 19.12 21.84
CA THR A 555 7.72 17.95 21.28
C THR A 555 8.48 18.39 20.05
N SER A 556 9.77 18.10 19.98
CA SER A 556 10.58 18.39 18.83
C SER A 556 11.36 17.14 18.42
N ARG A 557 11.48 16.90 17.12
CA ARG A 557 12.18 15.75 16.56
C ARG A 557 13.08 16.18 15.42
N LEU A 558 14.31 15.71 15.45
CA LEU A 558 15.27 15.83 14.36
C LEU A 558 15.69 14.42 13.96
N GLY A 559 15.57 14.10 12.67
CA GLY A 559 15.89 12.76 12.21
C GLY A 559 16.52 12.73 10.83
N LEU A 560 17.13 11.59 10.56
CA LEU A 560 17.78 11.23 9.30
C LEU A 560 17.26 9.88 8.86
N ARG A 561 16.70 9.81 7.66
CA ARG A 561 16.37 8.57 6.96
C ARG A 561 17.29 8.35 5.79
N TYR A 562 17.60 7.11 5.55
CA TYR A 562 18.37 6.70 4.39
C TYR A 562 17.78 5.39 3.85
N GLN A 563 17.65 5.31 2.54
CA GLN A 563 17.25 4.10 1.84
C GLN A 563 18.14 3.88 0.63
N HIS A 564 18.61 2.67 0.47
CA HIS A 564 19.25 2.16 -0.73
C HIS A 564 18.38 1.06 -1.33
N SER A 565 18.26 1.04 -2.64
CA SER A 565 17.53 -0.02 -3.34
C SER A 565 18.30 -0.41 -4.58
N ASP A 566 18.48 -1.71 -4.74
CA ASP A 566 19.12 -2.35 -5.88
C ASP A 566 18.11 -3.36 -6.47
N ALA A 567 17.80 -3.22 -7.75
CA ALA A 567 16.86 -4.05 -8.48
C ALA A 567 17.55 -4.63 -9.72
N GLU A 568 17.42 -5.93 -9.89
CA GLU A 568 17.95 -6.69 -11.03
C GLU A 568 16.81 -7.46 -11.68
N GLN A 569 16.76 -7.42 -12.99
CA GLN A 569 15.78 -8.17 -13.78
C GLN A 569 16.46 -8.84 -14.96
N ASP A 570 16.24 -10.15 -15.13
CA ASP A 570 16.69 -10.93 -16.26
C ASP A 570 15.49 -11.66 -16.87
N TYR A 571 15.41 -11.69 -18.20
CA TYR A 571 14.39 -12.48 -18.87
C TYR A 571 14.94 -13.17 -20.12
N ALA A 572 14.31 -14.27 -20.48
CA ALA A 572 14.53 -14.97 -21.73
C ALA A 572 13.18 -15.40 -22.31
N LEU A 573 13.00 -15.16 -23.62
CA LEU A 573 11.87 -15.62 -24.42
C LEU A 573 12.36 -16.58 -25.46
N GLY A 574 11.61 -17.65 -25.72
CA GLY A 574 11.79 -18.62 -26.80
C GLY A 574 10.51 -18.73 -27.60
N PHE A 575 10.61 -19.12 -28.85
CA PHE A 575 9.49 -19.27 -29.77
C PHE A 575 9.66 -20.52 -30.58
N ASN A 576 8.56 -21.06 -31.12
CA ASN A 576 8.50 -22.20 -32.02
C ASN A 576 9.14 -23.45 -31.42
N SER A 577 8.55 -23.95 -30.34
CA SER A 577 8.89 -25.25 -29.77
C SER A 577 8.46 -26.37 -30.71
N ALA A 578 9.23 -27.45 -30.78
CA ALA A 578 8.92 -28.59 -31.62
C ALA A 578 7.59 -29.28 -31.28
N THR A 579 7.24 -29.31 -30.00
CA THR A 579 5.95 -29.83 -29.46
C THR A 579 5.49 -29.03 -28.27
N ASP A 580 4.19 -29.09 -27.95
CA ASP A 580 3.62 -28.43 -26.76
C ASP A 580 4.01 -29.10 -25.43
N ASP A 581 4.71 -30.24 -25.48
CA ASP A 581 5.24 -30.92 -24.28
C ASP A 581 6.58 -30.30 -23.81
N LEU A 582 7.26 -29.58 -24.69
CA LEU A 582 8.57 -28.98 -24.42
C LEU A 582 8.44 -27.51 -24.04
N VAL A 583 8.14 -27.27 -22.77
CA VAL A 583 7.77 -25.94 -22.21
C VAL A 583 8.96 -25.05 -21.78
N SER A 584 10.20 -25.55 -21.86
CA SER A 584 11.39 -24.77 -21.46
C SER A 584 11.88 -23.85 -22.58
N VAL A 585 12.33 -22.65 -22.25
CA VAL A 585 12.86 -21.65 -23.20
C VAL A 585 13.98 -22.22 -24.10
N GLN A 586 14.78 -23.17 -23.60
CA GLN A 586 15.82 -23.83 -24.38
C GLN A 586 15.28 -24.61 -25.60
N ASN A 587 13.99 -24.97 -25.59
CA ASN A 587 13.38 -25.78 -26.66
C ASN A 587 12.82 -24.92 -27.81
N GLY A 588 12.81 -23.58 -27.66
CA GLY A 588 12.49 -22.68 -28.76
C GLY A 588 13.63 -22.59 -29.80
N LEU A 589 13.31 -22.17 -31.02
CA LEU A 589 14.30 -21.96 -32.07
C LEU A 589 15.38 -20.98 -31.65
N ASN A 590 16.64 -21.38 -31.79
CA ASN A 590 17.79 -20.55 -31.35
C ASN A 590 17.81 -19.16 -32.00
N ALA A 591 17.45 -19.08 -33.28
CA ALA A 591 17.43 -17.84 -34.07
C ALA A 591 16.35 -16.83 -33.57
N LEU A 592 15.34 -17.28 -32.84
CA LEU A 592 14.24 -16.44 -32.37
C LEU A 592 14.33 -16.14 -30.89
N ARG A 593 15.33 -16.67 -30.16
CA ARG A 593 15.49 -16.39 -28.74
C ARG A 593 15.77 -14.91 -28.48
N GLN A 594 15.09 -14.37 -27.50
CA GLN A 594 15.28 -13.01 -27.04
C GLN A 594 15.72 -13.06 -25.55
N ILE A 595 16.80 -12.37 -25.26
CA ILE A 595 17.36 -12.27 -23.92
C ILE A 595 17.48 -10.80 -23.59
N GLY A 596 17.11 -10.43 -22.39
CA GLY A 596 17.25 -9.06 -21.93
C GLY A 596 17.21 -8.98 -20.41
N GLY A 597 17.40 -7.79 -19.92
CA GLY A 597 17.40 -7.52 -18.51
C GLY A 597 17.78 -6.08 -18.22
N GLY A 598 17.92 -5.76 -16.95
CA GLY A 598 18.30 -4.44 -16.50
C GLY A 598 18.66 -4.43 -15.03
N ILE A 599 19.48 -3.46 -14.66
CA ILE A 599 19.87 -3.18 -13.27
C ILE A 599 19.42 -1.76 -12.96
N GLY A 600 18.81 -1.58 -11.78
CA GLY A 600 18.36 -0.30 -11.29
C GLY A 600 18.83 -0.08 -9.85
N GLU A 601 19.66 0.92 -9.64
CA GLU A 601 20.13 1.32 -8.31
C GLU A 601 19.70 2.75 -8.01
N TRP A 602 19.22 3.00 -6.79
CA TRP A 602 18.97 4.35 -6.32
C TRP A 602 19.17 4.49 -4.82
N ASN A 603 19.45 5.73 -4.42
CA ASN A 603 19.66 6.12 -3.04
C ASN A 603 18.78 7.31 -2.70
N TRP A 604 18.20 7.29 -1.51
CA TRP A 604 17.38 8.36 -0.98
C TRP A 604 17.85 8.73 0.43
N MET A 605 17.95 10.03 0.70
CA MET A 605 18.29 10.57 2.01
C MET A 605 17.32 11.69 2.35
N ASN A 606 16.75 11.62 3.56
CA ASN A 606 15.78 12.59 4.07
C ASN A 606 16.20 13.06 5.45
N ILE A 607 16.55 14.33 5.56
CA ILE A 607 16.77 15.00 6.85
C ILE A 607 15.49 15.72 7.19
N TYR A 608 14.90 15.40 8.34
CA TYR A 608 13.63 15.99 8.74
C TYR A 608 13.65 16.60 10.13
N PHE A 609 12.91 17.68 10.27
CA PHE A 609 12.63 18.35 11.52
C PHE A 609 11.12 18.42 11.72
N ASN A 610 10.66 18.14 12.95
CA ASN A 610 9.28 18.29 13.36
C ASN A 610 9.26 19.03 14.70
N ALA A 611 8.34 19.98 14.86
CA ALA A 611 8.01 20.60 16.14
C ALA A 611 6.51 20.62 16.33
N GLU A 612 6.07 20.14 17.48
CA GLU A 612 4.67 20.09 17.89
C GLU A 612 4.53 20.86 19.20
N TYR A 613 3.47 21.65 19.28
CA TYR A 613 3.11 22.41 20.47
C TYR A 613 1.64 22.23 20.77
N ALA A 614 1.32 21.81 22.02
CA ALA A 614 -0.04 21.74 22.50
C ALA A 614 -0.23 22.68 23.71
N PHE A 615 -1.28 23.51 23.63
CA PHE A 615 -1.67 24.42 24.70
C PHE A 615 -2.97 23.96 25.35
N LYS A 616 -2.90 23.63 26.64
CA LYS A 616 -4.04 23.14 27.45
C LYS A 616 -4.80 21.96 26.83
N ASN A 617 -4.15 21.15 25.98
CA ASN A 617 -4.79 20.09 25.18
C ASN A 617 -6.02 20.56 24.37
N LYS A 618 -6.05 21.83 23.99
CA LYS A 618 -7.13 22.48 23.22
C LYS A 618 -6.66 23.02 21.89
N LEU A 619 -5.47 23.63 21.86
CA LEU A 619 -4.84 24.20 20.68
C LEU A 619 -3.60 23.37 20.37
N PHE A 620 -3.49 22.94 19.13
CA PHE A 620 -2.40 22.10 18.66
C PHE A 620 -1.79 22.75 17.41
N PHE A 621 -0.46 22.85 17.40
CA PHE A 621 0.32 23.35 16.28
C PHE A 621 1.38 22.31 15.93
N ALA A 622 1.59 22.07 14.65
CA ALA A 622 2.71 21.26 14.20
C ALA A 622 3.36 21.89 12.97
N VAL A 623 4.68 21.89 12.96
CA VAL A 623 5.50 22.36 11.83
C VAL A 623 6.46 21.22 11.46
N ASN A 624 6.58 20.94 10.17
CA ASN A 624 7.54 19.99 9.65
C ASN A 624 8.37 20.66 8.56
N ALA A 625 9.62 20.22 8.43
CA ALA A 625 10.48 20.55 7.30
C ALA A 625 11.30 19.29 6.94
N ALA A 626 11.35 18.96 5.67
CA ALA A 626 12.18 17.88 5.15
C ALA A 626 13.14 18.45 4.10
N ALA A 627 14.43 18.09 4.23
CA ALA A 627 15.41 18.26 3.16
C ALA A 627 15.67 16.89 2.55
N ASP A 628 15.28 16.73 1.29
CA ASP A 628 15.15 15.43 0.64
C ASP A 628 16.02 15.32 -0.59
N GLY A 629 16.99 14.40 -0.56
CA GLY A 629 17.93 14.14 -1.64
C GLY A 629 17.72 12.76 -2.24
N SER A 630 17.70 12.67 -3.57
CA SER A 630 17.61 11.40 -4.30
C SER A 630 18.70 11.35 -5.37
N SER A 631 19.28 10.15 -5.57
CA SER A 631 20.24 9.94 -6.67
C SER A 631 19.60 10.02 -8.06
N ARG A 632 18.25 10.06 -8.09
CA ARG A 632 17.46 10.26 -9.30
C ARG A 632 17.44 11.71 -9.76
N PHE A 633 17.71 12.68 -8.86
CA PHE A 633 17.70 14.11 -9.21
C PHE A 633 18.88 14.49 -10.12
N GLY A 634 18.63 15.45 -10.98
CA GLY A 634 19.65 16.01 -11.86
C GLY A 634 20.72 16.78 -11.09
N LYS A 635 21.88 16.99 -11.73
CA LYS A 635 22.98 17.78 -11.16
C LYS A 635 22.83 19.28 -11.41
N GLU A 636 21.97 19.69 -12.35
CA GLU A 636 21.74 21.07 -12.77
C GLU A 636 20.34 21.56 -12.37
N VAL A 637 19.77 20.99 -11.31
CA VAL A 637 18.48 21.40 -10.75
C VAL A 637 18.56 22.85 -10.26
N LYS A 638 17.57 23.67 -10.63
CA LYS A 638 17.54 25.08 -10.24
C LYS A 638 16.95 25.32 -8.85
N ASN A 639 16.12 24.40 -8.38
CA ASN A 639 15.38 24.52 -7.11
C ASN A 639 16.05 23.70 -6.00
N GLY A 640 15.70 24.05 -4.74
CA GLY A 640 16.22 23.36 -3.56
C GLY A 640 17.52 23.93 -3.03
N VAL A 641 18.13 23.18 -2.11
CA VAL A 641 19.40 23.53 -1.45
C VAL A 641 20.48 22.56 -1.91
N GLN A 642 21.66 23.10 -2.25
CA GLN A 642 22.80 22.25 -2.63
C GLN A 642 23.67 21.94 -1.42
N ILE A 643 23.90 20.67 -1.16
CA ILE A 643 24.80 20.20 -0.10
C ILE A 643 25.80 19.23 -0.72
N ASN A 644 27.09 19.56 -0.65
CA ASN A 644 28.17 18.75 -1.24
C ASN A 644 27.94 18.35 -2.71
N GLY A 645 27.43 19.29 -3.53
CA GLY A 645 27.18 19.07 -4.95
C GLY A 645 25.92 18.26 -5.28
N ASN A 646 25.14 17.86 -4.28
CA ASN A 646 23.83 17.21 -4.47
C ASN A 646 22.68 18.18 -4.14
N HIS A 647 21.61 18.12 -4.89
CA HIS A 647 20.43 18.93 -4.68
C HIS A 647 19.45 18.25 -3.74
N PHE A 648 18.93 19.02 -2.78
CA PHE A 648 17.92 18.61 -1.81
C PHE A 648 16.65 19.45 -1.98
N ALA A 649 15.51 18.78 -2.14
CA ALA A 649 14.21 19.40 -2.08
C ALA A 649 13.91 19.86 -0.64
N VAL A 650 13.50 21.11 -0.45
CA VAL A 650 13.04 21.59 0.86
C VAL A 650 11.52 21.62 0.85
N LEU A 651 10.90 20.80 1.70
CA LEU A 651 9.47 20.51 1.70
C LEU A 651 8.88 20.77 3.10
N PRO A 652 8.44 22.03 3.36
CA PRO A 652 7.84 22.41 4.63
C PRO A 652 6.36 22.05 4.72
N SER A 653 5.85 21.95 5.96
CA SER A 653 4.42 21.98 6.25
C SER A 653 4.12 22.62 7.60
N ALA A 654 2.91 23.14 7.73
CA ALA A 654 2.37 23.67 8.97
C ALA A 654 0.92 23.21 9.13
N SER A 655 0.54 22.92 10.36
CA SER A 655 -0.83 22.51 10.66
C SER A 655 -1.28 23.01 12.05
N PHE A 656 -2.58 23.22 12.16
CA PHE A 656 -3.22 23.74 13.36
C PHE A 656 -4.51 22.96 13.62
N ALA A 657 -4.80 22.68 14.88
CA ALA A 657 -6.11 22.20 15.28
C ALA A 657 -6.59 22.91 16.56
N TRP A 658 -7.88 23.17 16.61
CA TRP A 658 -8.56 23.76 17.73
C TRP A 658 -9.72 22.88 18.18
N LEU A 659 -9.64 22.41 19.42
CA LEU A 659 -10.67 21.61 20.05
C LEU A 659 -11.70 22.54 20.72
N LEU A 660 -12.66 23.01 19.94
CA LEU A 660 -13.72 23.93 20.35
C LEU A 660 -14.56 23.36 21.49
N SER A 661 -14.84 22.05 21.46
CA SER A 661 -15.63 21.39 22.52
C SER A 661 -14.99 21.47 23.90
N SER A 662 -13.70 21.75 24.01
CA SER A 662 -13.01 21.97 25.29
C SER A 662 -13.09 23.41 25.80
N GLU A 663 -13.72 24.34 25.04
CA GLU A 663 -13.88 25.74 25.45
C GLU A 663 -15.10 25.92 26.37
N ASN A 664 -15.02 26.96 27.21
CA ASN A 664 -16.07 27.22 28.20
C ASN A 664 -17.43 27.55 27.60
N PHE A 665 -17.45 28.20 26.44
CA PHE A 665 -18.69 28.56 25.73
C PHE A 665 -19.43 27.31 25.17
N MET A 666 -18.76 26.16 25.09
CA MET A 666 -19.36 24.87 24.66
C MET A 666 -19.72 23.98 25.88
N ALA A 667 -19.69 24.50 27.13
CA ALA A 667 -19.86 23.70 28.33
C ALA A 667 -21.19 22.95 28.35
N ASP A 668 -22.28 23.61 27.95
CA ASP A 668 -23.65 23.07 27.97
C ASP A 668 -24.06 22.42 26.62
N SER A 669 -23.12 22.29 25.68
CA SER A 669 -23.37 21.67 24.36
C SER A 669 -23.54 20.16 24.49
N LYS A 670 -24.49 19.60 23.73
CA LYS A 670 -24.66 18.15 23.55
C LYS A 670 -23.62 17.51 22.60
N ILE A 671 -22.66 18.32 22.13
CA ILE A 671 -21.57 17.88 21.26
C ILE A 671 -20.42 17.40 22.15
N ASP A 672 -20.04 16.14 22.02
CA ASP A 672 -18.97 15.52 22.82
C ASP A 672 -17.58 15.96 22.33
N LEU A 673 -17.39 16.08 21.01
CA LEU A 673 -16.18 16.58 20.40
C LEU A 673 -16.52 17.50 19.23
N PHE A 674 -15.89 18.67 19.18
CA PHE A 674 -15.91 19.56 18.04
C PHE A 674 -14.49 20.11 17.82
N LYS A 675 -13.86 19.70 16.73
CA LYS A 675 -12.49 20.07 16.39
C LYS A 675 -12.43 20.68 14.98
N LEU A 676 -11.74 21.81 14.86
CA LEU A 676 -11.37 22.40 13.57
C LEU A 676 -9.91 22.08 13.27
N ARG A 677 -9.60 21.83 12.01
CA ARG A 677 -8.25 21.54 11.50
C ARG A 677 -7.94 22.37 10.28
N LEU A 678 -6.72 22.90 10.24
CA LEU A 678 -6.15 23.59 9.08
C LEU A 678 -4.76 23.05 8.83
N SER A 679 -4.43 22.72 7.59
CA SER A 679 -3.08 22.31 7.23
C SER A 679 -2.69 22.82 5.86
N TRP A 680 -1.41 23.13 5.73
CA TRP A 680 -0.72 23.44 4.50
C TRP A 680 0.55 22.61 4.43
N SER A 681 0.85 22.02 3.27
CA SER A 681 2.05 21.21 3.10
C SER A 681 2.59 21.27 1.68
N MET A 682 3.89 21.25 1.56
CA MET A 682 4.61 20.95 0.33
C MET A 682 5.14 19.52 0.38
N THR A 683 4.92 18.75 -0.66
CA THR A 683 5.38 17.37 -0.82
C THR A 683 6.03 17.20 -2.18
N GLY A 684 6.91 16.23 -2.33
CA GLY A 684 7.55 15.94 -3.61
C GLY A 684 7.19 14.55 -4.14
N ASN A 685 7.47 14.33 -5.45
CA ASN A 685 7.44 13.02 -6.09
C ASN A 685 8.80 12.80 -6.80
N ASP A 686 9.54 11.75 -6.41
CA ASP A 686 10.87 11.41 -6.94
C ASP A 686 10.83 10.24 -7.95
N ASP A 687 9.64 9.88 -8.43
CA ASP A 687 9.45 8.78 -9.39
C ASP A 687 9.76 9.23 -10.84
N ILE A 688 11.03 9.58 -11.05
CA ILE A 688 11.56 10.10 -12.32
C ILE A 688 12.45 9.08 -13.05
N GLY A 689 12.49 7.83 -12.58
CA GLY A 689 13.39 6.78 -13.08
C GLY A 689 14.83 6.91 -12.53
N ASN A 690 15.55 5.78 -12.49
CA ASN A 690 16.83 5.71 -11.80
C ASN A 690 17.97 6.46 -12.50
N TYR A 691 17.92 6.54 -13.85
CA TYR A 691 19.03 7.07 -14.66
C TYR A 691 18.58 8.13 -15.68
N THR A 692 17.36 8.61 -15.64
CA THR A 692 16.77 9.57 -16.59
C THR A 692 17.57 10.88 -16.68
N THR A 693 18.19 11.30 -15.57
CA THR A 693 19.02 12.53 -15.51
C THR A 693 20.45 12.34 -16.04
N ARG A 694 20.84 11.11 -16.40
CA ARG A 694 22.21 10.73 -16.76
C ARG A 694 22.29 10.23 -18.20
N GLN A 695 23.43 10.47 -18.85
CA GLN A 695 23.72 9.83 -20.12
C GLN A 695 24.04 8.34 -19.88
N THR A 696 23.24 7.46 -20.44
CA THR A 696 23.45 6.02 -20.46
C THR A 696 23.86 5.55 -21.84
N TYR A 697 24.55 4.42 -21.91
CA TYR A 697 24.99 3.79 -23.13
C TYR A 697 24.57 2.33 -23.13
N THR A 698 24.27 1.80 -24.31
CA THR A 698 23.99 0.38 -24.51
C THR A 698 24.89 -0.17 -25.62
N SER A 699 25.13 -1.47 -25.58
CA SER A 699 25.87 -2.15 -26.68
C SER A 699 24.88 -2.50 -27.78
N GLN A 700 25.24 -2.17 -29.03
CA GLN A 700 24.54 -2.62 -30.24
C GLN A 700 25.49 -3.23 -31.23
N ASN A 701 25.03 -4.29 -31.90
CA ASN A 701 25.73 -4.90 -33.00
C ASN A 701 25.31 -4.25 -34.33
N LEU A 702 26.26 -3.70 -35.07
CA LEU A 702 26.04 -3.22 -36.39
C LEU A 702 26.98 -4.00 -37.35
N LEU A 703 26.42 -4.75 -38.29
CA LEU A 703 27.20 -5.55 -39.28
C LEU A 703 28.25 -6.49 -38.65
N GLY A 704 27.91 -7.08 -37.48
CA GLY A 704 28.81 -7.99 -36.75
C GLY A 704 29.84 -7.30 -35.85
N MET A 705 29.90 -5.96 -35.81
CA MET A 705 30.75 -5.20 -34.91
C MET A 705 29.94 -4.67 -33.72
N GLN A 706 30.47 -4.85 -32.51
CA GLN A 706 29.89 -4.33 -31.30
C GLN A 706 30.28 -2.86 -31.11
N GLY A 707 29.30 -2.01 -30.88
CA GLY A 707 29.48 -0.58 -30.60
C GLY A 707 28.73 -0.12 -29.39
N LEU A 708 29.20 0.95 -28.76
CA LEU A 708 28.49 1.69 -27.69
C LEU A 708 27.63 2.78 -28.34
N VAL A 709 26.33 2.71 -28.14
CA VAL A 709 25.40 3.73 -28.60
C VAL A 709 24.69 4.40 -27.39
N ARG A 710 24.30 5.64 -27.55
CA ARG A 710 23.51 6.33 -26.53
C ARG A 710 22.17 5.63 -26.34
N ASN A 711 21.74 5.49 -25.07
CA ASN A 711 20.44 4.88 -24.71
C ASN A 711 19.43 5.93 -24.25
N GLY A 712 19.44 7.12 -24.82
CA GLY A 712 18.54 8.21 -24.49
C GLY A 712 19.25 9.56 -24.43
N ILE A 713 18.46 10.61 -24.23
CA ILE A 713 18.94 11.96 -24.01
C ILE A 713 18.90 12.25 -22.51
N PRO A 714 20.02 12.64 -21.88
CA PRO A 714 20.02 12.96 -20.46
C PRO A 714 19.29 14.28 -20.20
N THR A 715 18.61 14.39 -19.08
CA THR A 715 18.01 15.65 -18.62
C THR A 715 18.61 16.06 -17.27
N PRO A 716 19.81 16.67 -17.26
CA PRO A 716 20.53 16.98 -16.03
C PRO A 716 19.84 18.03 -15.14
N ALA A 717 18.89 18.79 -15.68
CA ALA A 717 18.07 19.76 -14.94
C ALA A 717 16.78 19.17 -14.34
N LEU A 718 16.49 17.88 -14.61
CA LEU A 718 15.28 17.23 -14.16
C LEU A 718 15.22 17.16 -12.62
N GLN A 719 14.10 17.62 -12.05
CA GLN A 719 13.87 17.70 -10.63
C GLN A 719 12.61 16.92 -10.22
N TRP A 720 12.30 16.91 -8.95
CA TRP A 720 11.09 16.34 -8.38
C TRP A 720 9.85 17.17 -8.76
N GLU A 721 8.71 16.50 -8.89
CA GLU A 721 7.42 17.18 -8.90
C GLU A 721 7.12 17.75 -7.50
N THR A 722 6.48 18.91 -7.44
CA THR A 722 6.13 19.56 -6.17
C THR A 722 4.63 19.69 -6.05
N GLY A 723 4.03 19.01 -5.05
CA GLY A 723 2.63 19.13 -4.69
C GLY A 723 2.44 20.09 -3.52
N GLU A 724 1.72 21.18 -3.75
CA GLU A 724 1.27 22.10 -2.71
C GLU A 724 -0.16 21.76 -2.32
N LYS A 725 -0.41 21.48 -1.03
CA LYS A 725 -1.69 20.99 -0.52
C LYS A 725 -2.20 21.90 0.58
N PHE A 726 -3.48 22.23 0.50
CA PHE A 726 -4.23 22.94 1.51
C PHE A 726 -5.40 22.09 1.98
N ASN A 727 -5.66 21.99 3.28
CA ASN A 727 -6.78 21.27 3.83
C ASN A 727 -7.41 22.02 5.00
N ALA A 728 -8.74 22.12 4.99
CA ALA A 728 -9.55 22.57 6.11
C ALA A 728 -10.51 21.44 6.50
N GLY A 729 -10.56 21.07 7.75
CA GLY A 729 -11.37 19.95 8.20
C GLY A 729 -12.11 20.22 9.50
N VAL A 730 -13.21 19.49 9.68
CA VAL A 730 -14.01 19.50 10.89
C VAL A 730 -14.27 18.06 11.33
N ASP A 731 -14.08 17.81 12.64
CA ASP A 731 -14.43 16.55 13.28
C ASP A 731 -15.47 16.82 14.36
N VAL A 732 -16.57 16.10 14.33
CA VAL A 732 -17.69 16.24 15.29
C VAL A 732 -18.06 14.88 15.84
N SER A 733 -18.28 14.81 17.16
CA SER A 733 -18.88 13.68 17.83
C SER A 733 -20.02 14.17 18.74
N ALA A 734 -21.11 13.43 18.78
CA ALA A 734 -22.31 13.78 19.54
C ALA A 734 -23.03 12.53 20.07
N LEU A 735 -24.04 12.72 20.91
CA LEU A 735 -24.88 11.68 21.50
C LEU A 735 -24.07 10.63 22.29
N ASN A 736 -23.16 11.08 23.16
CA ASN A 736 -22.20 10.26 23.89
C ASN A 736 -21.29 9.45 22.97
N ASP A 737 -20.75 10.12 21.95
CA ASP A 737 -19.84 9.58 20.93
C ASP A 737 -20.45 8.52 19.99
N ARG A 738 -21.79 8.34 19.99
CA ARG A 738 -22.47 7.40 19.09
C ARG A 738 -22.58 7.89 17.65
N LEU A 739 -22.51 9.20 17.46
CA LEU A 739 -22.53 9.82 16.13
C LEU A 739 -21.22 10.54 15.90
N THR A 740 -20.47 10.11 14.90
CA THR A 740 -19.22 10.77 14.49
C THR A 740 -19.33 11.27 13.04
N PHE A 741 -18.81 12.46 12.80
CA PHE A 741 -18.81 13.09 11.50
C PHE A 741 -17.45 13.75 11.24
N THR A 742 -16.88 13.51 10.07
CA THR A 742 -15.65 14.18 9.61
C THR A 742 -15.88 14.70 8.21
N ALA A 743 -15.54 15.98 7.97
CA ALA A 743 -15.53 16.59 6.65
C ALA A 743 -14.21 17.31 6.41
N ASP A 744 -13.67 17.15 5.22
CA ASP A 744 -12.45 17.81 4.75
C ASP A 744 -12.70 18.53 3.43
N LEU A 745 -12.29 19.80 3.35
CA LEU A 745 -12.15 20.56 2.12
C LEU A 745 -10.66 20.66 1.79
N PHE A 746 -10.27 20.21 0.60
CA PHE A 746 -8.87 20.22 0.21
C PHE A 746 -8.65 20.82 -1.17
N HIS A 747 -7.48 21.40 -1.36
CA HIS A 747 -6.99 21.86 -2.65
C HIS A 747 -5.55 21.41 -2.85
N THR A 748 -5.26 20.83 -4.02
CA THR A 748 -3.91 20.36 -4.38
C THR A 748 -3.50 20.98 -5.70
N LYS A 749 -2.27 21.51 -5.74
CA LYS A 749 -1.64 22.04 -6.95
C LYS A 749 -0.29 21.38 -7.14
N THR A 750 -0.10 20.69 -8.26
CA THR A 750 1.20 20.09 -8.62
C THR A 750 1.93 21.01 -9.60
N ARG A 751 3.20 21.26 -9.32
CA ARG A 751 4.12 22.05 -10.16
C ARG A 751 5.30 21.18 -10.57
N ASN A 752 5.99 21.58 -11.63
CA ASN A 752 7.13 20.86 -12.18
C ASN A 752 6.79 19.38 -12.47
N MET A 753 5.61 19.18 -13.08
CA MET A 753 5.17 17.83 -13.44
C MET A 753 6.11 17.25 -14.49
N LEU A 754 6.37 15.94 -14.35
CA LEU A 754 7.10 15.18 -15.35
C LEU A 754 6.27 15.04 -16.62
N VAL A 755 6.87 15.34 -17.76
CA VAL A 755 6.23 15.19 -19.07
C VAL A 755 7.19 14.52 -20.07
N TYR A 756 6.64 13.73 -20.97
CA TYR A 756 7.35 13.24 -22.16
C TYR A 756 7.12 14.22 -23.29
N GLU A 757 8.16 14.95 -23.65
CA GLU A 757 8.13 15.91 -24.75
C GLU A 757 8.61 15.23 -26.03
N ASN A 758 7.83 15.38 -27.10
CA ASN A 758 8.23 14.93 -28.44
C ASN A 758 9.26 15.89 -29.02
N ILE A 759 10.38 15.35 -29.48
CA ILE A 759 11.45 16.11 -30.11
C ILE A 759 11.59 15.70 -31.57
N THR A 760 12.06 16.63 -32.40
CA THR A 760 12.42 16.32 -33.77
C THR A 760 13.57 15.31 -33.82
N GLY A 761 13.42 14.22 -34.57
CA GLY A 761 14.27 13.03 -34.56
C GLY A 761 15.74 13.20 -35.00
N GLY A 762 16.30 14.42 -34.97
CA GLY A 762 17.68 14.69 -35.37
C GLY A 762 18.76 14.05 -34.47
N ALA A 763 18.39 13.62 -33.24
CA ALA A 763 19.33 12.97 -32.31
C ALA A 763 19.16 11.44 -32.23
N GLY A 764 18.30 10.86 -33.07
CA GLY A 764 17.98 9.43 -33.02
C GLY A 764 16.97 9.03 -31.96
N PHE A 765 16.35 10.01 -31.26
CA PHE A 765 15.32 9.81 -30.26
C PHE A 765 14.12 10.70 -30.56
N ASN A 766 12.93 10.22 -30.23
CA ASN A 766 11.67 10.92 -30.50
C ASN A 766 11.10 11.62 -29.26
N THR A 767 11.58 11.27 -28.07
CA THR A 767 11.06 11.79 -26.80
C THR A 767 12.16 12.10 -25.82
N ILE A 768 11.92 13.10 -24.97
CA ILE A 768 12.73 13.45 -23.80
C ILE A 768 11.82 13.64 -22.58
N VAL A 769 12.33 13.32 -21.41
CA VAL A 769 11.62 13.56 -20.14
C VAL A 769 12.02 14.94 -19.60
N THR A 770 11.06 15.81 -19.33
CA THR A 770 11.28 17.16 -18.78
C THR A 770 10.33 17.46 -17.61
N ASN A 771 10.58 18.61 -16.93
CA ASN A 771 9.64 19.17 -15.94
C ASN A 771 8.91 20.37 -16.51
#